data_ee9c88803ac0ffaa13e4846af122e92a
#
_entry.id   ee9c88803ac0ffaa13e4846af122e92a
#
_cell.length_a   1.000
_cell.length_b   1.000
_cell.length_c   1.000
_cell.angle_alpha   90.00
_cell.angle_beta   90.00
_cell.angle_gamma   90.00
#
_symmetry.space_group_name_H-M   'P 1'
#
loop_
_entity.id
_entity.type
_entity.pdbx_description
1 polymer ?
#
loop_
_entity_poly.entity_id
_entity_poly.type
_entity_poly.pdbx_seq_one_letter_code
_entity_poly.pdbx_strand_id
1 'polypeptide(L)'
;MSKSALVALFALGLSACTDDDDVIVGNITISESELNKTVEWDEVESSITFTANSSWTACVSDVTTRAANTKIEWLTLTVNSGNAGEVKMPFCLKKNDSEFYRDAQIEIRCGDKTSVINVHQNQNPDAVHTMDRSQVENFDKYLCPGTWNEGFERGVDHMLRDDAKWSFWRMKQSEHFFVFWEPGFGYDPNGSDVPAALRVNIDDLLQKAEQFYTTNVEKLKMVTVGQGKSQLDKYKMQIYLLYQEDWLATGSGYDNQIGALWVNPSTCQPAGSTIAHEIGHSFQYQAGCDKLLNGQAEETAYGMNGGFRYGFGANGAGGCAYWEQCAQWQSFQDYPEECFTQNANVSVWLRSHHRHFNHEFMRYASYWLPYYLTQKHGIEAYGRIWQESTFPEDPIQAYARLFCASDMEKFYDEYYDYAARCVNYDFDAVHQYLGQNSNATNYTTHMLPKDGGFQPTYDNCPGTTGFNAIELNTPAAGTVVKADLKAVTPGSALVSGDAGKVVDGDGHAISTVTTYNQQSNTSSAYRIGFVAVSGGKATYGTMAKGKNAVAEMKVPAGTDKLYLVVVATPTDYQRQGWDDDETNDQQWPYNVKFENTGVKGFVEIPAGSPEDVALTFDLNGLDAAYEGYQVAEIDLLGEGLIEQMAKAFRLQPAEILGAMAQRADDKVVPEEGKVAVGLTQPDGTISYACSTNAIGPWINAEGMAATWGEGQLYYEYSGTSYLFPVGFKPGTVEAGKTYTMKPTFVYTKDGKEYKAVITLNLHF
;
A
#
# COMPACT_ATOMS: atom_id res chain seq x y z
N MET A 1 -4.31 -1.55 38.01
CA MET A 1 -3.64 -0.32 37.58
C MET A 1 -3.97 -0.10 36.13
N SER A 2 -4.41 1.07 35.80
CA SER A 2 -5.10 1.52 34.58
C SER A 2 -4.59 0.89 33.26
N LYS A 3 -5.48 0.23 32.52
CA LYS A 3 -5.28 -0.17 31.12
C LYS A 3 -6.02 0.83 30.24
N SER A 4 -5.28 1.59 29.47
CA SER A 4 -5.84 2.43 28.43
C SER A 4 -5.92 1.61 27.15
N ALA A 5 -7.12 1.38 26.67
CA ALA A 5 -7.36 0.85 25.35
C ALA A 5 -7.16 1.96 24.30
N LEU A 6 -6.35 1.70 23.30
CA LEU A 6 -6.12 2.61 22.17
C LEU A 6 -7.22 2.37 21.13
N VAL A 7 -8.18 3.29 21.06
CA VAL A 7 -9.15 3.34 19.96
C VAL A 7 -8.59 4.30 18.91
N ALA A 8 -8.28 3.78 17.75
CA ALA A 8 -7.88 4.59 16.60
C ALA A 8 -9.11 5.25 15.99
N LEU A 9 -9.18 6.57 16.10
CA LEU A 9 -10.19 7.40 15.43
C LEU A 9 -9.66 7.77 14.03
N PHE A 10 -10.35 7.34 12.99
CA PHE A 10 -10.20 7.92 11.66
C PHE A 10 -11.18 9.09 11.52
N ALA A 11 -10.67 10.29 11.39
CA ALA A 11 -11.45 11.47 11.03
C ALA A 11 -11.25 11.77 9.54
N LEU A 12 -12.30 11.59 8.75
CA LEU A 12 -12.39 12.11 7.39
C LEU A 12 -12.77 13.60 7.46
N GLY A 13 -11.84 14.46 7.08
CA GLY A 13 -12.11 15.89 6.88
C GLY A 13 -12.69 16.14 5.50
N LEU A 14 -13.93 16.61 5.46
CA LEU A 14 -14.49 17.29 4.30
C LEU A 14 -14.51 18.79 4.60
N SER A 15 -13.78 19.53 3.80
CA SER A 15 -13.82 20.99 3.75
C SER A 15 -15.04 21.41 2.93
N ALA A 16 -15.93 22.20 3.50
CA ALA A 16 -16.97 22.90 2.77
C ALA A 16 -17.12 24.34 3.27
N CYS A 17 -17.45 25.18 2.35
CA CYS A 17 -17.54 26.63 2.41
C CYS A 17 -18.49 27.18 3.47
N THR A 18 -18.14 28.39 3.86
CA THR A 18 -18.79 29.30 4.78
C THR A 18 -20.20 29.72 4.35
N ASP A 19 -21.12 29.63 5.30
CA ASP A 19 -22.14 30.63 5.54
C ASP A 19 -22.38 30.71 7.06
N ASP A 20 -22.47 31.93 7.60
CA ASP A 20 -22.66 32.21 9.00
C ASP A 20 -24.11 31.83 9.41
N ASP A 21 -24.29 30.57 9.80
CA ASP A 21 -25.37 30.17 10.68
C ASP A 21 -24.74 29.59 11.95
N ASP A 22 -25.20 30.06 13.11
CA ASP A 22 -24.77 29.61 14.44
C ASP A 22 -24.78 28.08 14.50
N VAL A 23 -23.62 27.44 14.27
CA VAL A 23 -23.47 26.01 14.45
C VAL A 23 -23.67 25.71 15.93
N ILE A 24 -24.83 25.20 16.26
CA ILE A 24 -25.09 24.70 17.62
C ILE A 24 -24.13 23.52 17.82
N VAL A 25 -23.06 23.75 18.56
CA VAL A 25 -22.17 22.70 18.99
C VAL A 25 -22.97 21.72 19.85
N GLY A 26 -23.34 20.60 19.24
CA GLY A 26 -24.09 19.56 19.91
C GLY A 26 -23.28 18.96 21.06
N ASN A 27 -23.93 18.57 22.13
CA ASN A 27 -23.32 17.79 23.20
C ASN A 27 -24.32 16.75 23.70
N ILE A 28 -23.83 15.52 23.81
CA ILE A 28 -24.57 14.39 24.38
C ILE A 28 -23.76 13.89 25.57
N THR A 29 -24.38 13.82 26.73
CA THR A 29 -23.79 13.21 27.92
C THR A 29 -24.53 11.92 28.24
N ILE A 30 -23.82 10.82 28.21
CA ILE A 30 -24.30 9.45 28.46
C ILE A 30 -23.37 8.80 29.46
N SER A 31 -23.92 8.07 30.43
CA SER A 31 -23.10 7.29 31.36
C SER A 31 -22.49 6.05 30.65
N GLU A 32 -21.34 5.61 31.12
CA GLU A 32 -20.65 4.42 30.56
C GLU A 32 -21.55 3.16 30.60
N SER A 33 -22.38 3.04 31.64
CA SER A 33 -23.34 1.95 31.77
C SER A 33 -24.51 2.01 30.78
N GLU A 34 -24.81 3.17 30.22
CA GLU A 34 -25.83 3.31 29.18
C GLU A 34 -25.28 3.17 27.77
N LEU A 35 -23.97 3.31 27.58
CA LEU A 35 -23.31 3.10 26.29
C LEU A 35 -23.26 1.62 25.88
N ASN A 36 -23.29 0.70 26.87
CA ASN A 36 -23.29 -0.74 26.64
C ASN A 36 -24.45 -1.35 27.42
N LYS A 37 -25.63 -1.36 26.79
CA LYS A 37 -26.90 -1.82 27.41
C LYS A 37 -27.06 -3.32 27.19
N THR A 38 -27.00 -4.10 28.27
CA THR A 38 -27.38 -5.51 28.24
C THR A 38 -28.81 -5.66 28.69
N VAL A 39 -29.63 -6.41 27.99
CA VAL A 39 -31.03 -6.73 28.28
C VAL A 39 -31.22 -8.26 28.26
N GLU A 40 -32.15 -8.74 29.08
CA GLU A 40 -32.43 -10.18 29.15
C GLU A 40 -33.20 -10.66 27.91
N TRP A 41 -33.11 -11.96 27.65
CA TRP A 41 -33.68 -12.59 26.47
C TRP A 41 -35.21 -12.40 26.38
N ASP A 42 -35.92 -12.31 27.52
CA ASP A 42 -37.37 -12.18 27.61
C ASP A 42 -37.82 -10.74 27.89
N GLU A 43 -36.86 -9.79 28.01
CA GLU A 43 -37.15 -8.38 28.19
C GLU A 43 -37.77 -7.81 26.91
N VAL A 44 -38.93 -7.17 27.05
CA VAL A 44 -39.69 -6.63 25.92
C VAL A 44 -39.71 -5.07 25.86
N GLU A 45 -39.24 -4.42 26.90
CA GLU A 45 -39.12 -2.95 26.99
C GLU A 45 -37.90 -2.58 27.82
N SER A 46 -37.14 -1.60 27.34
CA SER A 46 -36.03 -1.01 28.08
C SER A 46 -35.91 0.49 27.77
N SER A 47 -34.91 1.15 28.31
CA SER A 47 -34.71 2.59 28.04
C SER A 47 -33.25 2.99 28.18
N ILE A 48 -32.89 4.08 27.51
CA ILE A 48 -31.59 4.73 27.59
C ILE A 48 -31.78 6.11 28.17
N THR A 49 -30.95 6.50 29.12
CA THR A 49 -30.95 7.84 29.72
C THR A 49 -29.74 8.62 29.26
N PHE A 50 -29.98 9.84 28.75
CA PHE A 50 -28.91 10.75 28.33
C PHE A 50 -29.35 12.21 28.47
N THR A 51 -28.40 13.13 28.39
CA THR A 51 -28.69 14.57 28.34
C THR A 51 -28.22 15.12 27.00
N ALA A 52 -29.05 15.85 26.29
CA ALA A 52 -28.72 16.54 25.06
C ALA A 52 -28.89 18.07 25.26
N ASN A 53 -27.97 18.86 24.71
CA ASN A 53 -28.01 20.33 24.84
C ASN A 53 -28.80 21.01 23.70
N SER A 54 -29.21 20.25 22.67
CA SER A 54 -30.09 20.74 21.60
C SER A 54 -31.03 19.63 21.13
N SER A 55 -31.79 19.86 20.08
CA SER A 55 -32.63 18.82 19.48
C SER A 55 -31.80 17.64 19.04
N TRP A 56 -32.36 16.45 19.23
CA TRP A 56 -31.68 15.20 18.93
C TRP A 56 -32.54 14.25 18.07
N THR A 57 -31.89 13.36 17.37
CA THR A 57 -32.53 12.25 16.65
C THR A 57 -31.81 10.93 16.97
N ALA A 58 -32.53 9.81 16.88
CA ALA A 58 -31.96 8.50 17.08
C ALA A 58 -32.44 7.53 16.00
N CYS A 59 -31.58 6.58 15.65
CA CYS A 59 -31.91 5.47 14.75
C CYS A 59 -31.27 4.17 15.26
N VAL A 60 -31.83 3.03 14.84
CA VAL A 60 -31.28 1.71 15.09
C VAL A 60 -30.48 1.29 13.86
N SER A 61 -29.31 0.71 14.07
CA SER A 61 -28.47 0.14 13.04
C SER A 61 -27.98 -1.25 13.44
N ASP A 62 -27.68 -2.06 12.44
CA ASP A 62 -27.02 -3.33 12.62
C ASP A 62 -25.53 -3.09 12.94
N VAL A 63 -24.96 -3.84 13.88
CA VAL A 63 -23.54 -3.78 14.23
C VAL A 63 -22.65 -4.21 13.07
N THR A 64 -23.15 -5.02 12.15
CA THR A 64 -22.36 -5.61 11.07
C THR A 64 -22.24 -4.71 9.83
N THR A 65 -23.27 -3.91 9.52
CA THR A 65 -23.32 -3.19 8.23
C THR A 65 -23.05 -1.70 8.36
N ARG A 66 -23.15 -1.09 9.56
CA ARG A 66 -23.17 0.36 9.80
C ARG A 66 -24.05 1.15 8.82
N ALA A 67 -24.79 0.45 7.98
CA ALA A 67 -25.71 1.06 7.04
C ALA A 67 -26.96 1.48 7.81
N ALA A 68 -27.25 2.76 7.83
CA ALA A 68 -28.37 3.38 8.55
C ALA A 68 -29.79 2.89 8.14
N ASN A 69 -29.91 1.79 7.39
CA ASN A 69 -31.15 1.27 6.83
C ASN A 69 -31.29 -0.26 6.88
N THR A 70 -30.43 -1.01 7.57
CA THR A 70 -30.74 -2.42 7.81
C THR A 70 -31.84 -2.50 8.84
N LYS A 71 -32.98 -3.01 8.45
CA LYS A 71 -34.16 -3.09 9.30
C LYS A 71 -33.98 -4.14 10.37
N ILE A 72 -33.50 -3.72 11.53
CA ILE A 72 -33.52 -4.58 12.73
C ILE A 72 -34.96 -4.73 13.16
N GLU A 73 -35.50 -5.96 13.13
CA GLU A 73 -36.90 -6.23 13.45
C GLU A 73 -37.15 -6.49 14.93
N TRP A 74 -36.12 -6.70 15.72
CA TRP A 74 -36.25 -7.08 17.11
C TRP A 74 -36.09 -5.94 18.10
N LEU A 75 -35.54 -4.79 17.68
CA LEU A 75 -35.40 -3.57 18.48
C LEU A 75 -36.06 -2.41 17.73
N THR A 76 -36.97 -1.69 18.44
CA THR A 76 -37.70 -0.55 17.86
C THR A 76 -37.73 0.59 18.86
N LEU A 77 -37.28 1.78 18.44
CA LEU A 77 -37.37 2.99 19.21
C LEU A 77 -38.83 3.45 19.25
N THR A 78 -39.37 3.69 20.43
CA THR A 78 -40.72 4.29 20.59
C THR A 78 -40.72 5.80 20.45
N VAL A 79 -39.55 6.43 20.70
CA VAL A 79 -39.27 7.84 20.47
C VAL A 79 -37.91 7.92 19.78
N ASN A 80 -37.86 8.59 18.64
CA ASN A 80 -36.65 8.70 17.83
C ASN A 80 -36.15 10.15 17.64
N SER A 81 -36.77 11.12 18.32
CA SER A 81 -36.32 12.51 18.30
C SER A 81 -36.91 13.28 19.48
N GLY A 82 -36.26 14.37 19.85
CA GLY A 82 -36.74 15.24 20.94
C GLY A 82 -35.98 16.56 21.04
N ASN A 83 -36.31 17.35 22.03
CA ASN A 83 -35.66 18.63 22.32
C ASN A 83 -34.52 18.45 23.34
N ALA A 84 -33.75 19.52 23.56
CA ALA A 84 -32.73 19.60 24.60
C ALA A 84 -33.29 19.27 25.99
N GLY A 85 -32.48 18.63 26.82
CA GLY A 85 -32.79 18.29 28.22
C GLY A 85 -32.30 16.88 28.58
N GLU A 86 -32.69 16.48 29.78
CA GLU A 86 -32.54 15.11 30.24
C GLU A 86 -33.62 14.23 29.56
N VAL A 87 -33.19 13.16 28.94
CA VAL A 87 -34.02 12.30 28.11
C VAL A 87 -33.98 10.88 28.65
N LYS A 88 -35.13 10.29 28.86
CA LYS A 88 -35.29 8.85 29.01
C LYS A 88 -35.98 8.33 27.76
N MET A 89 -35.18 7.72 26.86
CA MET A 89 -35.64 7.21 25.57
C MET A 89 -36.02 5.74 25.70
N PRO A 90 -37.31 5.39 25.67
CA PRO A 90 -37.74 3.99 25.71
C PRO A 90 -37.60 3.31 24.35
N PHE A 91 -37.37 2.02 24.38
CA PHE A 91 -37.39 1.17 23.21
C PHE A 91 -38.04 -0.17 23.52
N CYS A 92 -38.63 -0.78 22.50
CA CYS A 92 -39.27 -2.09 22.58
C CYS A 92 -38.38 -3.15 21.99
N LEU A 93 -38.46 -4.34 22.55
CA LEU A 93 -37.72 -5.51 22.17
C LEU A 93 -38.64 -6.68 21.83
N LYS A 94 -38.31 -7.50 20.88
CA LYS A 94 -38.89 -8.84 20.76
C LYS A 94 -38.08 -9.79 21.68
N LYS A 95 -38.74 -10.78 22.24
CA LYS A 95 -38.05 -11.84 22.96
C LYS A 95 -37.01 -12.50 22.07
N ASN A 96 -35.90 -12.86 22.65
CA ASN A 96 -34.88 -13.62 21.97
C ASN A 96 -35.05 -15.12 22.32
N ASP A 97 -35.91 -15.78 21.59
CA ASP A 97 -36.14 -17.22 21.79
C ASP A 97 -35.03 -18.13 21.20
N SER A 98 -33.98 -17.50 20.64
CA SER A 98 -32.86 -18.23 20.06
C SER A 98 -31.80 -18.61 21.09
N GLU A 99 -31.02 -19.59 20.75
CA GLU A 99 -29.82 -20.05 21.47
C GLU A 99 -28.62 -19.08 21.36
N PHE A 100 -28.77 -17.99 20.56
CA PHE A 100 -27.71 -17.00 20.36
C PHE A 100 -28.14 -15.66 20.95
N TYR A 101 -27.19 -14.95 21.55
CA TYR A 101 -27.37 -13.52 21.83
C TYR A 101 -27.46 -12.73 20.51
N ARG A 102 -27.92 -11.52 20.58
CA ARG A 102 -27.95 -10.63 19.43
C ARG A 102 -27.63 -9.21 19.83
N ASP A 103 -26.97 -8.50 18.92
CA ASP A 103 -26.48 -7.15 19.13
C ASP A 103 -27.13 -6.17 18.15
N ALA A 104 -27.32 -4.92 18.61
CA ALA A 104 -27.74 -3.80 17.79
C ALA A 104 -27.06 -2.54 18.27
N GLN A 105 -27.06 -1.51 17.46
CA GLN A 105 -26.61 -0.18 17.85
C GLN A 105 -27.74 0.82 17.75
N ILE A 106 -27.79 1.74 18.73
CA ILE A 106 -28.62 2.91 18.67
C ILE A 106 -27.72 4.12 18.53
N GLU A 107 -27.82 4.80 17.41
CA GLU A 107 -27.09 6.02 17.13
C GLU A 107 -27.96 7.23 17.53
N ILE A 108 -27.44 8.07 18.42
CA ILE A 108 -28.08 9.33 18.83
C ILE A 108 -27.27 10.50 18.28
N ARG A 109 -27.91 11.39 17.54
CA ARG A 109 -27.31 12.61 16.98
C ARG A 109 -27.87 13.85 17.62
N CYS A 110 -27.01 14.78 18.02
CA CYS A 110 -27.35 16.07 18.55
C CYS A 110 -26.39 17.12 17.96
N GLY A 111 -26.91 17.97 17.08
CA GLY A 111 -26.06 18.87 16.28
C GLY A 111 -25.01 18.08 15.48
N ASP A 112 -23.75 18.42 15.69
CA ASP A 112 -22.58 17.78 15.06
C ASP A 112 -22.07 16.53 15.81
N LYS A 113 -22.65 16.19 16.95
CA LYS A 113 -22.21 15.05 17.79
C LYS A 113 -23.09 13.84 17.61
N THR A 114 -22.41 12.71 17.59
CA THR A 114 -23.03 11.38 17.54
C THR A 114 -22.53 10.56 18.72
N SER A 115 -23.45 9.86 19.38
CA SER A 115 -23.13 8.82 20.36
C SER A 115 -23.74 7.51 19.91
N VAL A 116 -22.97 6.44 20.01
CA VAL A 116 -23.41 5.09 19.66
C VAL A 116 -23.55 4.27 20.93
N ILE A 117 -24.69 3.63 21.07
CA ILE A 117 -25.02 2.75 22.20
C ILE A 117 -25.12 1.34 21.67
N ASN A 118 -24.36 0.44 22.24
CA ASN A 118 -24.46 -0.98 21.95
C ASN A 118 -25.55 -1.59 22.80
N VAL A 119 -26.50 -2.28 22.18
CA VAL A 119 -27.55 -3.02 22.85
C VAL A 119 -27.31 -4.51 22.63
N HIS A 120 -26.99 -5.19 23.70
CA HIS A 120 -26.79 -6.65 23.73
C HIS A 120 -28.01 -7.31 24.36
N GLN A 121 -28.71 -8.18 23.63
CA GLN A 121 -29.78 -9.01 24.20
C GLN A 121 -29.29 -10.44 24.38
N ASN A 122 -29.35 -10.91 25.64
CA ASN A 122 -28.97 -12.25 25.99
C ASN A 122 -29.79 -13.29 25.18
N GLN A 123 -29.21 -14.47 24.99
CA GLN A 123 -29.92 -15.64 24.45
C GLN A 123 -30.87 -16.22 25.48
N ASN A 124 -31.81 -17.03 25.00
CA ASN A 124 -32.68 -17.82 25.90
C ASN A 124 -31.82 -18.90 26.62
N PRO A 125 -31.68 -18.86 27.96
CA PRO A 125 -30.87 -19.81 28.69
C PRO A 125 -31.40 -21.26 28.62
N ASP A 126 -32.69 -21.42 28.33
CA ASP A 126 -33.30 -22.74 28.16
C ASP A 126 -32.99 -23.34 26.78
N ALA A 127 -32.48 -22.55 25.84
CA ALA A 127 -32.06 -22.96 24.51
C ALA A 127 -30.55 -23.27 24.41
N VAL A 128 -29.79 -23.03 25.48
CA VAL A 128 -28.33 -23.25 25.47
C VAL A 128 -28.02 -24.76 25.52
N HIS A 129 -27.29 -25.20 24.49
CA HIS A 129 -26.77 -26.59 24.46
C HIS A 129 -25.29 -26.59 24.92
N THR A 130 -24.95 -27.61 25.67
CA THR A 130 -23.56 -27.84 26.13
C THR A 130 -23.11 -29.23 25.70
N MET A 131 -21.95 -29.32 25.06
CA MET A 131 -21.34 -30.59 24.73
C MET A 131 -20.32 -31.03 25.78
N ASP A 132 -20.05 -32.33 25.86
CA ASP A 132 -18.94 -32.84 26.65
C ASP A 132 -17.62 -32.68 25.90
N ARG A 133 -16.51 -32.46 26.62
CA ARG A 133 -15.16 -32.34 26.01
C ARG A 133 -14.82 -33.55 25.11
N SER A 134 -15.29 -34.77 25.45
CA SER A 134 -15.07 -35.96 24.65
C SER A 134 -15.77 -35.97 23.29
N GLN A 135 -16.72 -35.06 23.09
CA GLN A 135 -17.41 -34.86 21.80
C GLN A 135 -16.66 -33.95 20.87
N VAL A 136 -15.66 -33.21 21.37
CA VAL A 136 -14.80 -32.30 20.56
C VAL A 136 -13.58 -33.10 20.11
N GLU A 137 -13.51 -33.36 18.82
CA GLU A 137 -12.34 -34.01 18.24
C GLU A 137 -11.11 -33.11 18.37
N ASN A 138 -9.97 -33.67 18.81
CA ASN A 138 -8.70 -32.95 19.05
C ASN A 138 -8.81 -31.78 20.04
N PHE A 139 -9.67 -31.85 21.04
CA PHE A 139 -9.83 -30.83 22.08
C PHE A 139 -8.51 -30.44 22.74
N ASP A 140 -7.63 -31.39 22.96
CA ASP A 140 -6.29 -31.19 23.56
C ASP A 140 -5.30 -30.46 22.63
N LYS A 141 -5.63 -30.36 21.33
CA LYS A 141 -4.85 -29.58 20.35
C LYS A 141 -5.30 -28.12 20.20
N TYR A 142 -6.35 -27.76 20.93
CA TYR A 142 -6.80 -26.36 20.98
C TYR A 142 -6.14 -25.62 22.17
N LEU A 143 -5.58 -24.44 21.92
CA LEU A 143 -5.09 -23.54 22.96
C LEU A 143 -6.06 -22.38 23.10
N CYS A 144 -6.75 -22.31 24.25
CA CYS A 144 -7.62 -21.17 24.51
C CYS A 144 -6.79 -19.94 24.92
N PRO A 145 -6.99 -18.77 24.27
CA PRO A 145 -6.30 -17.55 24.67
C PRO A 145 -6.52 -17.17 26.12
N GLY A 146 -5.44 -16.97 26.87
CA GLY A 146 -5.47 -16.54 28.26
C GLY A 146 -5.36 -15.03 28.45
N THR A 147 -4.71 -14.34 27.52
CA THR A 147 -4.45 -12.90 27.60
C THR A 147 -5.47 -12.06 26.83
N TRP A 148 -6.30 -12.68 26.03
CA TRP A 148 -7.27 -11.98 25.19
C TRP A 148 -8.70 -12.12 25.73
N ASN A 149 -9.39 -10.99 25.84
CA ASN A 149 -10.69 -10.94 26.51
C ASN A 149 -11.89 -11.02 25.57
N GLU A 150 -11.72 -11.13 24.25
CA GLU A 150 -12.82 -11.08 23.30
C GLU A 150 -13.53 -12.44 23.12
N GLY A 151 -14.29 -12.84 24.12
CA GLY A 151 -15.07 -14.08 24.11
C GLY A 151 -14.36 -15.29 24.73
N PHE A 152 -13.16 -15.07 25.33
CA PHE A 152 -12.37 -16.13 25.97
C PHE A 152 -12.30 -15.99 27.49
N GLU A 153 -12.95 -14.99 28.09
CA GLU A 153 -12.86 -14.62 29.49
C GLU A 153 -13.28 -15.74 30.45
N ARG A 154 -14.15 -16.63 29.96
CA ARG A 154 -14.67 -17.75 30.72
C ARG A 154 -13.89 -19.04 30.50
N GLY A 155 -12.83 -18.98 29.69
CA GLY A 155 -11.98 -20.12 29.38
C GLY A 155 -12.61 -21.16 28.45
N VAL A 156 -11.86 -22.22 28.18
CA VAL A 156 -12.20 -23.25 27.18
C VAL A 156 -13.49 -23.99 27.49
N ASP A 157 -13.86 -24.16 28.77
CA ASP A 157 -15.09 -24.87 29.15
C ASP A 157 -16.36 -24.12 28.78
N HIS A 158 -16.28 -22.78 28.73
CA HIS A 158 -17.38 -21.96 28.25
C HIS A 158 -17.60 -22.17 26.73
N MET A 159 -16.56 -22.45 25.98
CA MET A 159 -16.64 -22.72 24.54
C MET A 159 -17.36 -24.03 24.19
N LEU A 160 -17.62 -24.91 25.18
CA LEU A 160 -18.46 -26.11 25.00
C LEU A 160 -19.96 -25.78 24.89
N ARG A 161 -20.34 -24.55 25.23
CA ARG A 161 -21.72 -24.05 25.13
C ARG A 161 -21.93 -23.40 23.75
N ASP A 162 -23.11 -23.56 23.21
CA ASP A 162 -23.49 -22.98 21.92
C ASP A 162 -23.68 -21.45 21.97
N ASP A 163 -23.94 -20.87 23.16
CA ASP A 163 -24.09 -19.45 23.39
C ASP A 163 -22.76 -18.69 23.53
N ALA A 164 -21.62 -19.36 23.60
CA ALA A 164 -20.34 -18.72 23.66
C ALA A 164 -20.03 -17.97 22.34
N LYS A 165 -19.35 -16.81 22.39
CA LYS A 165 -18.90 -16.09 21.18
C LYS A 165 -18.12 -17.00 20.26
N TRP A 166 -17.12 -17.66 20.80
CA TRP A 166 -16.36 -18.73 20.13
C TRP A 166 -16.76 -20.06 20.74
N SER A 167 -17.30 -20.95 19.92
CA SER A 167 -17.89 -22.19 20.39
C SER A 167 -17.49 -23.37 19.54
N PHE A 168 -17.25 -24.52 20.18
CA PHE A 168 -17.03 -25.78 19.47
C PHE A 168 -18.27 -26.26 18.70
N TRP A 169 -19.44 -25.70 18.95
CA TRP A 169 -20.63 -25.87 18.10
C TRP A 169 -20.55 -25.16 16.76
N ARG A 170 -19.71 -24.11 16.69
CA ARG A 170 -19.48 -23.31 15.51
C ARG A 170 -18.00 -23.34 15.14
N MET A 171 -17.53 -24.53 14.80
CA MET A 171 -16.13 -24.78 14.48
C MET A 171 -16.02 -25.86 13.40
N LYS A 172 -14.99 -25.74 12.58
CA LYS A 172 -14.50 -26.81 11.71
C LYS A 172 -12.99 -26.90 11.84
N GLN A 173 -12.42 -28.07 11.55
CA GLN A 173 -10.98 -28.24 11.65
C GLN A 173 -10.43 -29.02 10.46
N SER A 174 -9.16 -28.83 10.18
CA SER A 174 -8.33 -29.60 9.29
C SER A 174 -7.18 -30.26 10.09
N GLU A 175 -6.14 -30.74 9.42
CA GLU A 175 -4.99 -31.37 10.10
C GLU A 175 -4.28 -30.37 11.02
N HIS A 176 -4.08 -29.12 10.56
CA HIS A 176 -3.26 -28.12 11.25
C HIS A 176 -4.03 -26.89 11.74
N PHE A 177 -5.33 -26.75 11.40
CA PHE A 177 -6.12 -25.57 11.75
C PHE A 177 -7.42 -25.92 12.47
N PHE A 178 -7.84 -25.00 13.38
CA PHE A 178 -9.22 -24.79 13.77
C PHE A 178 -9.74 -23.51 13.12
N VAL A 179 -10.97 -23.54 12.62
CA VAL A 179 -11.71 -22.33 12.21
C VAL A 179 -12.92 -22.21 13.10
N PHE A 180 -13.04 -21.11 13.81
CA PHE A 180 -14.21 -20.71 14.60
C PHE A 180 -14.92 -19.56 13.93
N TRP A 181 -16.23 -19.46 14.11
CA TRP A 181 -17.01 -18.32 13.61
C TRP A 181 -18.03 -17.82 14.61
N GLU A 182 -18.35 -16.54 14.53
CA GLU A 182 -19.28 -15.85 15.43
C GLU A 182 -20.72 -16.33 15.27
N PRO A 183 -21.58 -16.14 16.33
CA PRO A 183 -22.98 -16.59 16.34
C PRO A 183 -23.83 -16.10 15.17
N GLY A 184 -23.54 -14.92 14.61
CA GLY A 184 -24.28 -14.34 13.49
C GLY A 184 -24.33 -15.22 12.23
N PHE A 185 -23.40 -16.14 12.06
CA PHE A 185 -23.41 -17.12 10.97
C PHE A 185 -24.32 -18.34 11.24
N GLY A 186 -24.86 -18.50 12.45
CA GLY A 186 -25.48 -19.76 12.83
C GLY A 186 -24.48 -20.92 12.80
N TYR A 187 -24.96 -22.11 12.46
CA TYR A 187 -24.11 -23.31 12.41
C TYR A 187 -23.41 -23.54 11.07
N ASP A 188 -23.80 -22.83 10.03
CA ASP A 188 -23.21 -22.94 8.68
C ASP A 188 -22.92 -21.55 8.08
N PRO A 189 -21.67 -21.12 8.06
CA PRO A 189 -21.31 -19.82 7.45
C PRO A 189 -21.64 -19.70 5.96
N ASN A 190 -21.88 -20.81 5.26
CA ASN A 190 -22.30 -20.81 3.86
C ASN A 190 -23.81 -21.03 3.68
N GLY A 191 -24.54 -21.11 4.78
CA GLY A 191 -25.98 -21.35 4.79
C GLY A 191 -26.80 -20.29 4.06
N SER A 192 -28.00 -20.68 3.60
CA SER A 192 -28.91 -19.74 2.91
C SER A 192 -29.38 -18.59 3.79
N ASP A 193 -29.37 -18.77 5.10
CA ASP A 193 -29.84 -17.81 6.09
C ASP A 193 -28.78 -16.72 6.38
N VAL A 194 -27.52 -16.96 5.99
CA VAL A 194 -26.46 -15.96 6.05
C VAL A 194 -26.58 -14.99 4.86
N PRO A 195 -26.52 -13.67 5.07
CA PRO A 195 -26.48 -12.70 3.96
C PRO A 195 -25.37 -13.05 2.95
N ALA A 196 -25.66 -12.92 1.66
CA ALA A 196 -24.73 -13.32 0.60
C ALA A 196 -23.35 -12.66 0.71
N ALA A 197 -23.31 -11.42 1.19
CA ALA A 197 -22.05 -10.69 1.42
C ALA A 197 -21.20 -11.25 2.56
N LEU A 198 -21.81 -12.03 3.46
CA LEU A 198 -21.13 -12.62 4.63
C LEU A 198 -20.89 -14.12 4.49
N ARG A 199 -21.36 -14.78 3.42
CA ARG A 199 -21.19 -16.23 3.28
C ARG A 199 -19.73 -16.62 3.07
N VAL A 200 -19.28 -17.63 3.79
CA VAL A 200 -17.92 -18.17 3.67
C VAL A 200 -17.98 -19.69 3.51
N ASN A 201 -17.28 -20.18 2.50
CA ASN A 201 -17.04 -21.61 2.35
C ASN A 201 -15.87 -22.03 3.25
N ILE A 202 -16.18 -22.61 4.42
CA ILE A 202 -15.16 -23.03 5.40
C ILE A 202 -14.28 -24.16 4.86
N ASP A 203 -14.77 -25.01 3.97
CA ASP A 203 -13.95 -26.05 3.35
C ASP A 203 -12.89 -25.49 2.42
N ASP A 204 -13.24 -24.46 1.63
CA ASP A 204 -12.28 -23.72 0.81
C ASP A 204 -11.23 -23.04 1.69
N LEU A 205 -11.66 -22.34 2.74
CA LEU A 205 -10.75 -21.66 3.68
C LEU A 205 -9.76 -22.66 4.32
N LEU A 206 -10.24 -23.79 4.82
CA LEU A 206 -9.38 -24.81 5.43
C LEU A 206 -8.44 -25.46 4.40
N GLN A 207 -8.94 -25.79 3.21
CA GLN A 207 -8.11 -26.36 2.14
C GLN A 207 -6.96 -25.41 1.76
N LYS A 208 -7.26 -24.12 1.64
CA LYS A 208 -6.25 -23.09 1.34
C LYS A 208 -5.29 -22.89 2.51
N ALA A 209 -5.78 -22.85 3.74
CA ALA A 209 -4.94 -22.75 4.93
C ALA A 209 -3.92 -23.88 5.02
N GLU A 210 -4.32 -25.14 4.72
CA GLU A 210 -3.41 -26.28 4.66
C GLU A 210 -2.35 -26.14 3.55
N GLN A 211 -2.73 -25.61 2.39
CA GLN A 211 -1.78 -25.30 1.33
C GLN A 211 -0.73 -24.28 1.82
N PHE A 212 -1.17 -23.21 2.47
CA PHE A 212 -0.27 -22.16 2.98
C PHE A 212 0.57 -22.66 4.16
N TYR A 213 0.02 -23.54 5.00
CA TYR A 213 0.80 -24.23 6.02
C TYR A 213 1.95 -25.03 5.39
N THR A 214 1.65 -25.83 4.39
CA THR A 214 2.64 -26.62 3.66
C THR A 214 3.72 -25.74 3.04
N THR A 215 3.33 -24.63 2.43
CA THR A 215 4.28 -23.64 1.90
C THR A 215 5.22 -23.14 2.98
N ASN A 216 4.69 -22.71 4.13
CA ASN A 216 5.50 -22.11 5.19
C ASN A 216 6.39 -23.15 5.92
N VAL A 217 5.89 -24.36 6.15
CA VAL A 217 6.62 -25.40 6.88
C VAL A 217 7.57 -26.16 5.96
N GLU A 218 7.07 -26.68 4.84
CA GLU A 218 7.83 -27.60 3.99
C GLU A 218 8.75 -26.88 3.00
N LYS A 219 8.26 -25.81 2.38
CA LYS A 219 9.04 -25.07 1.36
C LYS A 219 9.93 -24.02 2.00
N LEU A 220 9.37 -23.15 2.85
CA LEU A 220 10.06 -21.98 3.41
C LEU A 220 10.83 -22.29 4.70
N LYS A 221 10.53 -23.39 5.36
CA LYS A 221 11.16 -23.79 6.63
C LYS A 221 11.06 -22.70 7.71
N MET A 222 9.88 -22.07 7.82
CA MET A 222 9.66 -21.01 8.82
C MET A 222 9.76 -21.53 10.27
N VAL A 223 9.38 -22.78 10.49
CA VAL A 223 9.41 -23.47 11.79
C VAL A 223 9.85 -24.91 11.59
N THR A 224 10.27 -25.56 12.69
CA THR A 224 10.68 -26.98 12.70
C THR A 224 9.68 -27.79 13.49
N VAL A 225 8.80 -28.51 12.79
CA VAL A 225 7.77 -29.37 13.38
C VAL A 225 8.23 -30.84 13.50
N GLY A 226 7.53 -31.63 14.32
CA GLY A 226 7.78 -33.06 14.50
C GLY A 226 9.02 -33.42 15.34
N GLN A 227 9.64 -32.42 16.01
CA GLN A 227 10.88 -32.61 16.78
C GLN A 227 10.78 -32.10 18.22
N GLY A 228 9.60 -31.71 18.68
CA GLY A 228 9.39 -31.08 19.99
C GLY A 228 9.99 -29.68 20.12
N LYS A 229 10.26 -29.02 18.99
CA LYS A 229 10.86 -27.69 18.93
C LYS A 229 9.85 -26.59 18.59
N SER A 230 8.64 -26.96 18.21
CA SER A 230 7.57 -26.02 17.90
C SER A 230 6.33 -26.34 18.73
N GLN A 231 5.60 -25.29 19.10
CA GLN A 231 4.25 -25.45 19.70
C GLN A 231 3.27 -26.08 18.71
N LEU A 232 3.54 -26.02 17.41
CA LEU A 232 2.75 -26.70 16.37
C LEU A 232 2.84 -28.25 16.46
N ASP A 233 3.79 -28.79 17.19
CA ASP A 233 3.85 -30.22 17.52
C ASP A 233 2.71 -30.63 18.48
N LYS A 234 2.14 -29.65 19.19
CA LYS A 234 1.11 -29.88 20.20
C LYS A 234 -0.23 -29.24 19.83
N TYR A 235 -0.23 -28.03 19.30
CA TYR A 235 -1.42 -27.25 19.04
C TYR A 235 -1.61 -26.99 17.54
N LYS A 236 -2.87 -26.88 17.12
CA LYS A 236 -3.23 -26.40 15.79
C LYS A 236 -3.31 -24.87 15.77
N MET A 237 -2.97 -24.25 14.66
CA MET A 237 -3.23 -22.83 14.42
C MET A 237 -4.72 -22.54 14.38
N GLN A 238 -5.09 -21.29 14.55
CA GLN A 238 -6.49 -20.91 14.72
C GLN A 238 -6.88 -19.75 13.85
N ILE A 239 -8.06 -19.84 13.26
CA ILE A 239 -8.69 -18.83 12.42
C ILE A 239 -10.02 -18.45 13.06
N TYR A 240 -10.23 -17.17 13.28
CA TYR A 240 -11.44 -16.60 13.85
C TYR A 240 -12.15 -15.76 12.80
N LEU A 241 -13.32 -16.22 12.34
CA LEU A 241 -14.14 -15.57 11.34
C LEU A 241 -15.17 -14.67 12.02
N LEU A 242 -15.05 -13.36 11.78
CA LEU A 242 -15.88 -12.33 12.36
C LEU A 242 -17.14 -12.10 11.50
N TYR A 243 -18.30 -11.94 12.14
CA TYR A 243 -19.56 -11.63 11.45
C TYR A 243 -19.70 -10.13 11.22
N GLN A 244 -18.95 -9.62 10.22
CA GLN A 244 -18.97 -8.19 9.87
C GLN A 244 -18.65 -7.98 8.39
N GLU A 245 -19.19 -6.90 7.82
CA GLU A 245 -18.86 -6.46 6.45
C GLU A 245 -17.59 -5.60 6.41
N ASP A 246 -17.30 -4.88 7.50
CA ASP A 246 -16.07 -4.07 7.59
C ASP A 246 -14.86 -4.96 7.38
N TRP A 247 -14.02 -4.55 6.44
CA TRP A 247 -12.81 -5.31 6.09
C TRP A 247 -11.87 -5.44 7.28
N LEU A 248 -11.44 -6.65 7.56
CA LEU A 248 -10.42 -6.96 8.54
C LEU A 248 -9.71 -8.25 8.16
N ALA A 249 -8.39 -8.17 8.11
CA ALA A 249 -7.51 -9.33 8.13
C ALA A 249 -6.33 -9.02 9.02
N THR A 250 -6.02 -9.89 9.96
CA THR A 250 -4.90 -9.73 10.89
C THR A 250 -4.32 -11.09 11.22
N GLY A 251 -3.11 -11.34 10.77
CA GLY A 251 -2.30 -12.49 11.17
C GLY A 251 -1.36 -12.12 12.32
N SER A 252 -1.33 -12.91 13.36
CA SER A 252 -0.46 -12.76 14.52
C SER A 252 -0.49 -14.07 15.35
N GLY A 253 -0.78 -13.98 16.61
CA GLY A 253 -0.96 -15.07 17.54
C GLY A 253 -1.23 -14.57 18.95
N TYR A 254 -1.24 -15.46 19.92
CA TYR A 254 -1.50 -15.09 21.30
C TYR A 254 -0.69 -15.93 22.29
N ASP A 255 -0.58 -15.38 23.50
CA ASP A 255 0.08 -15.97 24.67
C ASP A 255 1.54 -16.38 24.45
N ASN A 256 2.19 -15.84 23.41
CA ASN A 256 3.55 -16.19 23.01
C ASN A 256 3.71 -17.72 22.75
N GLN A 257 2.65 -18.38 22.29
CA GLN A 257 2.62 -19.83 22.08
C GLN A 257 2.22 -20.24 20.68
N ILE A 258 1.16 -19.63 20.11
CA ILE A 258 0.56 -20.12 18.87
C ILE A 258 0.21 -18.98 17.92
N GLY A 259 0.44 -19.19 16.63
CA GLY A 259 -0.04 -18.31 15.58
C GLY A 259 -1.54 -18.44 15.37
N ALA A 260 -2.19 -17.31 15.09
CA ALA A 260 -3.61 -17.23 14.83
C ALA A 260 -3.94 -16.06 13.91
N LEU A 261 -5.11 -16.08 13.27
CA LEU A 261 -5.58 -14.96 12.46
C LEU A 261 -7.06 -14.67 12.67
N TRP A 262 -7.45 -13.42 12.43
CA TRP A 262 -8.80 -12.90 12.53
C TRP A 262 -9.16 -12.29 11.20
N VAL A 263 -10.28 -12.71 10.65
CA VAL A 263 -10.66 -12.35 9.28
C VAL A 263 -12.16 -12.06 9.18
N ASN A 264 -12.51 -11.16 8.28
CA ASN A 264 -13.91 -10.97 7.91
C ASN A 264 -14.25 -11.76 6.63
N PRO A 265 -15.53 -11.97 6.30
CA PRO A 265 -15.96 -12.78 5.16
C PRO A 265 -15.38 -12.35 3.81
N SER A 266 -15.24 -11.06 3.54
CA SER A 266 -14.77 -10.58 2.24
C SER A 266 -13.35 -11.05 1.89
N THR A 267 -12.54 -11.39 2.90
CA THR A 267 -11.17 -11.94 2.71
C THR A 267 -11.16 -13.43 2.40
N CYS A 268 -12.32 -14.11 2.53
CA CYS A 268 -12.51 -15.55 2.36
C CYS A 268 -13.48 -15.90 1.22
N GLN A 269 -13.71 -14.99 0.26
CA GLN A 269 -14.71 -15.14 -0.80
C GLN A 269 -14.15 -15.03 -2.22
N PRO A 270 -13.33 -15.96 -2.69
CA PRO A 270 -12.73 -17.14 -2.02
C PRO A 270 -11.50 -16.75 -1.17
N ALA A 271 -11.02 -17.70 -0.34
CA ALA A 271 -9.73 -17.55 0.33
C ALA A 271 -8.60 -17.48 -0.73
N GLY A 272 -7.72 -16.48 -0.60
CA GLY A 272 -6.69 -16.17 -1.60
C GLY A 272 -5.41 -15.63 -0.97
N SER A 273 -4.73 -14.75 -1.71
CA SER A 273 -3.45 -14.17 -1.30
C SER A 273 -3.52 -13.39 0.02
N THR A 274 -4.66 -12.76 0.35
CA THR A 274 -4.86 -12.12 1.66
C THR A 274 -4.75 -13.14 2.80
N ILE A 275 -5.42 -14.28 2.72
CA ILE A 275 -5.33 -15.31 3.75
C ILE A 275 -3.91 -15.93 3.80
N ALA A 276 -3.26 -16.08 2.64
CA ALA A 276 -1.86 -16.53 2.61
C ALA A 276 -0.91 -15.53 3.30
N HIS A 277 -1.15 -14.23 3.15
CA HIS A 277 -0.43 -13.15 3.82
C HIS A 277 -0.60 -13.23 5.35
N GLU A 278 -1.84 -13.34 5.83
CA GLU A 278 -2.13 -13.39 7.27
C GLU A 278 -1.61 -14.69 7.93
N ILE A 279 -1.66 -15.82 7.23
CA ILE A 279 -0.99 -17.03 7.67
C ILE A 279 0.53 -16.85 7.69
N GLY A 280 1.09 -16.09 6.75
CA GLY A 280 2.48 -15.67 6.76
C GLY A 280 2.86 -14.97 8.08
N HIS A 281 2.09 -13.98 8.50
CA HIS A 281 2.27 -13.31 9.79
C HIS A 281 2.15 -14.28 10.98
N SER A 282 1.20 -15.20 10.93
CA SER A 282 1.03 -16.20 11.98
C SER A 282 2.27 -17.09 12.10
N PHE A 283 2.96 -17.42 10.99
CA PHE A 283 4.23 -18.13 11.01
C PHE A 283 5.42 -17.29 11.47
N GLN A 284 5.43 -16.00 11.15
CA GLN A 284 6.42 -15.06 11.69
C GLN A 284 6.32 -14.97 13.22
N TYR A 285 5.09 -14.89 13.74
CA TYR A 285 4.83 -14.94 15.16
C TYR A 285 5.23 -16.29 15.76
N GLN A 286 4.89 -17.40 15.10
CA GLN A 286 5.23 -18.76 15.53
C GLN A 286 6.74 -18.98 15.64
N ALA A 287 7.54 -18.44 14.72
CA ALA A 287 8.99 -18.50 14.81
C ALA A 287 9.53 -17.85 16.10
N GLY A 288 8.90 -16.78 16.56
CA GLY A 288 9.19 -16.16 17.87
C GLY A 288 8.77 -17.05 19.04
N CYS A 289 7.57 -17.66 18.98
CA CYS A 289 7.08 -18.61 20.00
C CYS A 289 8.04 -19.81 20.16
N ASP A 290 8.50 -20.34 19.03
CA ASP A 290 9.40 -21.50 19.03
C ASP A 290 10.77 -21.15 19.61
N LYS A 291 11.28 -19.95 19.36
CA LYS A 291 12.50 -19.46 20.02
C LYS A 291 12.33 -19.34 21.53
N LEU A 292 11.19 -18.84 21.99
CA LEU A 292 10.88 -18.77 23.43
C LEU A 292 10.81 -20.19 24.03
N LEU A 293 10.10 -21.11 23.38
CA LEU A 293 10.01 -22.52 23.79
C LEU A 293 11.40 -23.17 23.93
N ASN A 294 12.32 -22.85 23.03
CA ASN A 294 13.67 -23.43 22.99
C ASN A 294 14.71 -22.64 23.82
N GLY A 295 14.28 -21.66 24.60
CA GLY A 295 15.16 -20.85 25.45
C GLY A 295 16.11 -19.93 24.66
N GLN A 296 15.75 -19.56 23.44
CA GLN A 296 16.50 -18.67 22.55
C GLN A 296 15.95 -17.23 22.56
N ALA A 297 14.90 -17.01 23.30
CA ALA A 297 14.23 -15.72 23.48
C ALA A 297 13.73 -15.59 24.91
N GLU A 298 13.40 -14.35 25.30
CA GLU A 298 12.81 -14.02 26.60
C GLU A 298 11.48 -13.30 26.40
N GLU A 299 10.55 -13.53 27.31
CA GLU A 299 9.33 -12.76 27.41
C GLU A 299 9.61 -11.42 28.09
N THR A 300 9.12 -10.34 27.53
CA THR A 300 9.32 -8.99 28.06
C THR A 300 7.98 -8.26 28.17
N ALA A 301 7.97 -7.09 28.82
CA ALA A 301 6.79 -6.23 28.89
C ALA A 301 6.26 -5.78 27.50
N TYR A 302 7.06 -5.93 26.46
CA TYR A 302 6.74 -5.57 25.08
C TYR A 302 6.57 -6.79 24.16
N GLY A 303 6.34 -7.99 24.71
CA GLY A 303 6.26 -9.24 23.99
C GLY A 303 7.58 -10.01 23.95
N MET A 304 7.71 -10.96 23.05
CA MET A 304 8.92 -11.78 22.89
C MET A 304 10.10 -10.97 22.32
N ASN A 305 11.32 -11.13 22.84
CA ASN A 305 12.52 -10.59 22.21
C ASN A 305 13.22 -11.64 21.31
N GLY A 306 12.44 -12.40 20.59
CA GLY A 306 12.87 -13.55 19.77
C GLY A 306 13.24 -13.22 18.33
N GLY A 307 13.72 -12.03 18.02
CA GLY A 307 14.08 -11.64 16.66
C GLY A 307 13.40 -10.34 16.24
N PHE A 308 12.96 -10.27 14.97
CA PHE A 308 12.31 -9.06 14.45
C PHE A 308 11.00 -8.78 15.18
N ARG A 309 10.78 -7.53 15.54
CA ARG A 309 9.54 -7.09 16.17
C ARG A 309 8.65 -6.36 15.19
N TYR A 310 7.35 -6.58 15.31
CA TYR A 310 6.32 -5.73 14.76
C TYR A 310 6.01 -4.65 15.80
N GLY A 311 6.57 -3.46 15.63
CA GLY A 311 6.37 -2.37 16.59
C GLY A 311 6.66 -1.04 15.93
N PHE A 312 5.78 -0.08 16.13
CA PHE A 312 5.81 1.24 15.53
C PHE A 312 6.23 2.30 16.56
N GLY A 313 6.93 3.35 16.11
CA GLY A 313 7.30 4.51 16.92
C GLY A 313 8.79 4.67 17.19
N ALA A 314 9.21 5.92 17.48
CA ALA A 314 10.59 6.35 17.68
C ALA A 314 11.30 5.60 18.82
N ASN A 315 10.55 5.28 19.88
CA ASN A 315 11.01 4.42 20.97
C ASN A 315 10.72 2.95 20.66
N GLY A 316 10.31 2.73 19.41
CA GLY A 316 9.87 1.45 18.93
C GLY A 316 10.96 0.46 19.20
N ALA A 317 10.65 -0.44 20.00
CA ALA A 317 11.41 -1.58 20.39
C ALA A 317 11.92 -2.38 19.18
N GLY A 318 12.40 -1.69 18.13
CA GLY A 318 12.96 -2.24 16.92
C GLY A 318 11.94 -2.80 15.95
N GLY A 319 10.79 -2.14 15.81
CA GLY A 319 9.81 -2.45 14.77
C GLY A 319 10.42 -2.38 13.39
N CYS A 320 9.94 -3.22 12.48
CA CYS A 320 10.40 -3.18 11.11
C CYS A 320 9.31 -3.55 10.11
N ALA A 321 9.35 -2.86 8.98
CA ALA A 321 8.48 -3.10 7.84
C ALA A 321 8.63 -4.52 7.24
N TYR A 322 9.68 -5.23 7.63
CA TYR A 322 10.01 -6.55 7.13
C TYR A 322 8.90 -7.59 7.38
N TRP A 323 8.11 -7.41 8.44
CA TRP A 323 6.95 -8.26 8.70
C TRP A 323 5.98 -8.25 7.52
N GLU A 324 5.59 -7.07 7.07
CA GLU A 324 4.66 -6.90 5.95
C GLU A 324 5.29 -7.29 4.61
N GLN A 325 6.55 -6.86 4.38
CA GLN A 325 7.30 -7.23 3.18
C GLN A 325 7.38 -8.74 3.00
N CYS A 326 7.63 -9.44 4.11
CA CYS A 326 7.74 -10.88 4.13
C CYS A 326 6.39 -11.58 3.96
N ALA A 327 5.32 -11.11 4.61
CA ALA A 327 4.00 -11.69 4.44
C ALA A 327 3.48 -11.55 3.00
N GLN A 328 3.74 -10.39 2.35
CA GLN A 328 3.48 -10.22 0.93
C GLN A 328 4.26 -11.25 0.09
N TRP A 329 5.56 -11.38 0.33
CA TRP A 329 6.37 -12.36 -0.39
C TRP A 329 5.93 -13.80 -0.12
N GLN A 330 5.53 -14.15 1.12
CA GLN A 330 5.00 -15.47 1.47
C GLN A 330 3.73 -15.76 0.68
N SER A 331 2.82 -14.81 0.56
CA SER A 331 1.59 -14.98 -0.23
C SER A 331 1.89 -15.25 -1.71
N PHE A 332 2.92 -14.61 -2.27
CA PHE A 332 3.34 -14.80 -3.65
C PHE A 332 4.08 -16.13 -3.90
N GLN A 333 4.31 -16.94 -2.87
CA GLN A 333 4.79 -18.31 -3.06
C GLN A 333 3.69 -19.24 -3.58
N ASP A 334 2.44 -18.90 -3.33
CA ASP A 334 1.24 -19.60 -3.78
C ASP A 334 0.52 -18.85 -4.93
N TYR A 335 0.70 -17.52 -5.01
CA TYR A 335 0.12 -16.62 -6.03
C TYR A 335 1.20 -15.76 -6.71
N PRO A 336 2.20 -16.40 -7.39
CA PRO A 336 3.34 -15.66 -7.91
C PRO A 336 2.98 -14.65 -9.01
N GLU A 337 1.89 -14.86 -9.72
CA GLU A 337 1.37 -13.95 -10.75
C GLU A 337 0.89 -12.61 -10.16
N GLU A 338 0.55 -12.56 -8.88
CA GLU A 338 0.06 -11.34 -8.25
C GLU A 338 1.17 -10.33 -7.91
N CYS A 339 2.45 -10.73 -7.93
CA CYS A 339 3.55 -9.85 -7.54
C CYS A 339 3.67 -8.55 -8.37
N PHE A 340 3.14 -8.52 -9.59
CA PHE A 340 3.11 -7.34 -10.44
C PHE A 340 1.71 -6.75 -10.66
N THR A 341 0.64 -7.43 -10.28
CA THR A 341 -0.74 -6.99 -10.53
C THR A 341 -1.30 -6.11 -9.42
N GLN A 342 -0.66 -6.08 -8.26
CA GLN A 342 -1.01 -5.18 -7.16
C GLN A 342 -0.50 -3.76 -7.46
N ASN A 343 -1.17 -3.05 -8.33
CA ASN A 343 -0.74 -1.76 -8.90
C ASN A 343 -0.35 -0.72 -7.85
N ALA A 344 -1.08 -0.64 -6.74
CA ALA A 344 -0.77 0.29 -5.66
C ALA A 344 0.63 0.02 -5.06
N ASN A 345 0.92 -1.24 -4.72
CA ASN A 345 2.21 -1.64 -4.14
C ASN A 345 3.36 -1.46 -5.12
N VAL A 346 3.18 -1.85 -6.39
CA VAL A 346 4.20 -1.62 -7.43
C VAL A 346 4.47 -0.13 -7.61
N SER A 347 3.44 0.72 -7.63
CA SER A 347 3.59 2.17 -7.72
C SER A 347 4.33 2.77 -6.52
N VAL A 348 4.04 2.30 -5.30
CA VAL A 348 4.78 2.71 -4.09
C VAL A 348 6.24 2.30 -4.19
N TRP A 349 6.53 1.05 -4.60
CA TRP A 349 7.89 0.58 -4.81
C TRP A 349 8.68 1.48 -5.76
N LEU A 350 8.14 1.76 -6.95
CA LEU A 350 8.79 2.58 -7.97
C LEU A 350 9.12 4.00 -7.50
N ARG A 351 8.33 4.55 -6.58
CA ARG A 351 8.53 5.89 -6.01
C ARG A 351 9.40 5.91 -4.76
N SER A 352 9.61 4.76 -4.10
CA SER A 352 10.17 4.73 -2.74
C SER A 352 11.44 3.90 -2.59
N HIS A 353 11.89 3.16 -3.61
CA HIS A 353 13.07 2.29 -3.54
C HIS A 353 14.39 3.02 -3.25
N HIS A 354 14.40 4.35 -3.36
CA HIS A 354 15.53 5.19 -2.91
C HIS A 354 15.59 5.34 -1.39
N ARG A 355 14.53 5.00 -0.65
CA ARG A 355 14.47 5.11 0.81
C ARG A 355 15.15 3.92 1.47
N HIS A 356 15.42 4.04 2.77
CA HIS A 356 15.94 2.94 3.57
C HIS A 356 15.05 1.69 3.42
N PHE A 357 15.65 0.51 3.39
CA PHE A 357 14.93 -0.76 3.25
C PHE A 357 13.80 -0.93 4.29
N ASN A 358 13.99 -0.46 5.51
CA ASN A 358 13.00 -0.55 6.59
C ASN A 358 12.07 0.67 6.69
N HIS A 359 11.97 1.49 5.64
CA HIS A 359 11.10 2.65 5.63
C HIS A 359 9.61 2.24 5.62
N GLU A 360 8.75 3.02 6.26
CA GLU A 360 7.31 2.76 6.43
C GLU A 360 6.58 2.58 5.11
N PHE A 361 6.92 3.37 4.10
CA PHE A 361 6.33 3.27 2.76
C PHE A 361 6.61 1.93 2.08
N MET A 362 7.67 1.27 2.49
CA MET A 362 8.12 0.03 1.88
C MET A 362 7.40 -1.22 2.43
N ARG A 363 6.60 -1.08 3.48
CA ARG A 363 6.00 -2.22 4.21
C ARG A 363 5.28 -3.23 3.33
N TYR A 364 4.43 -2.79 2.40
CA TYR A 364 3.71 -3.69 1.47
C TYR A 364 4.35 -3.73 0.07
N ALA A 365 5.34 -2.92 -0.21
CA ALA A 365 5.87 -2.72 -1.56
C ALA A 365 7.25 -3.35 -1.78
N SER A 366 8.08 -3.48 -0.73
CA SER A 366 9.45 -3.97 -0.85
C SER A 366 9.61 -5.46 -0.56
N TYR A 367 8.84 -6.29 -1.26
CA TYR A 367 8.93 -7.76 -1.18
C TYR A 367 9.97 -8.38 -2.14
N TRP A 368 10.85 -7.58 -2.71
CA TRP A 368 11.82 -8.03 -3.71
C TRP A 368 13.10 -8.62 -3.11
N LEU A 369 13.54 -8.14 -1.94
CA LEU A 369 14.75 -8.65 -1.28
C LEU A 369 14.65 -10.14 -0.91
N PRO A 370 13.53 -10.69 -0.43
CA PRO A 370 13.36 -12.12 -0.24
C PRO A 370 13.55 -12.96 -1.52
N TYR A 371 13.15 -12.45 -2.70
CA TYR A 371 13.43 -13.14 -3.97
C TYR A 371 14.93 -13.22 -4.24
N TYR A 372 15.65 -12.13 -4.00
CA TYR A 372 17.10 -12.14 -4.13
C TYR A 372 17.78 -13.06 -3.10
N LEU A 373 17.39 -12.95 -1.84
CA LEU A 373 17.90 -13.79 -0.74
C LEU A 373 17.79 -15.28 -1.09
N THR A 374 16.61 -15.69 -1.53
CA THR A 374 16.32 -17.10 -1.83
C THR A 374 17.00 -17.57 -3.13
N GLN A 375 17.11 -16.71 -4.14
CA GLN A 375 17.87 -17.01 -5.36
C GLN A 375 19.36 -17.14 -5.08
N LYS A 376 19.91 -16.33 -4.18
CA LYS A 376 21.33 -16.29 -3.85
C LYS A 376 21.77 -17.40 -2.90
N HIS A 377 20.95 -17.67 -1.88
CA HIS A 377 21.33 -18.52 -0.74
C HIS A 377 20.45 -19.79 -0.59
N GLY A 378 19.51 -19.99 -1.51
CA GLY A 378 18.54 -21.08 -1.48
C GLY A 378 17.25 -20.73 -0.73
N ILE A 379 16.17 -21.47 -1.04
CA ILE A 379 14.82 -21.16 -0.50
C ILE A 379 14.76 -21.20 1.03
N GLU A 380 15.54 -22.08 1.67
CA GLU A 380 15.57 -22.23 3.12
C GLU A 380 16.22 -21.04 3.85
N ALA A 381 16.96 -20.18 3.12
CA ALA A 381 17.54 -18.96 3.69
C ALA A 381 16.46 -18.04 4.25
N TYR A 382 15.25 -18.09 3.67
CA TYR A 382 14.13 -17.30 4.15
C TYR A 382 13.66 -17.73 5.56
N GLY A 383 13.37 -18.99 5.77
CA GLY A 383 13.00 -19.48 7.11
C GLY A 383 14.14 -19.32 8.11
N ARG A 384 15.37 -19.52 7.64
CA ARG A 384 16.56 -19.37 8.48
C ARG A 384 16.73 -17.96 9.04
N ILE A 385 16.47 -16.90 8.26
CA ILE A 385 16.58 -15.52 8.75
C ILE A 385 15.54 -15.23 9.86
N TRP A 386 14.35 -15.81 9.76
CA TRP A 386 13.33 -15.71 10.80
C TRP A 386 13.65 -16.52 12.04
N GLN A 387 14.11 -17.77 11.86
CA GLN A 387 14.43 -18.65 12.98
C GLN A 387 15.68 -18.21 13.76
N GLU A 388 16.69 -17.66 13.08
CA GLU A 388 17.99 -17.33 13.67
C GLU A 388 18.18 -15.84 13.96
N SER A 389 17.24 -14.95 13.57
CA SER A 389 17.31 -13.54 13.93
C SER A 389 17.32 -13.34 15.45
N THR A 390 18.07 -12.35 15.93
CA THR A 390 18.22 -12.04 17.34
C THR A 390 17.81 -10.58 17.62
N PHE A 391 17.17 -10.34 18.75
CA PHE A 391 16.87 -8.96 19.15
C PHE A 391 18.15 -8.28 19.69
N PRO A 392 18.46 -7.00 19.38
CA PRO A 392 17.66 -6.03 18.63
C PRO A 392 18.08 -5.85 17.15
N GLU A 393 18.72 -6.83 16.52
CA GLU A 393 19.14 -6.69 15.12
C GLU A 393 17.94 -6.46 14.18
N ASP A 394 18.18 -5.71 13.12
CA ASP A 394 17.25 -5.57 12.03
C ASP A 394 17.52 -6.61 10.90
N PRO A 395 16.68 -6.70 9.87
CA PRO A 395 16.87 -7.66 8.79
C PRO A 395 18.19 -7.53 8.03
N ILE A 396 18.73 -6.31 7.93
CA ILE A 396 20.02 -6.04 7.28
C ILE A 396 21.17 -6.62 8.11
N GLN A 397 21.14 -6.40 9.41
CA GLN A 397 22.12 -6.94 10.34
C GLN A 397 22.04 -8.47 10.42
N ALA A 398 20.83 -9.02 10.46
CA ALA A 398 20.62 -10.47 10.43
C ALA A 398 21.13 -11.10 9.13
N TYR A 399 20.84 -10.49 7.98
CA TYR A 399 21.35 -10.92 6.69
C TYR A 399 22.88 -10.93 6.67
N ALA A 400 23.51 -9.82 7.05
CA ALA A 400 24.96 -9.69 7.10
C ALA A 400 25.59 -10.75 8.01
N ARG A 401 25.00 -11.01 9.17
CA ARG A 401 25.50 -12.03 10.11
C ARG A 401 25.36 -13.44 9.56
N LEU A 402 24.21 -13.80 9.03
CA LEU A 402 23.88 -15.17 8.63
C LEU A 402 24.50 -15.58 7.31
N PHE A 403 24.60 -14.65 6.35
CA PHE A 403 24.96 -14.98 4.98
C PHE A 403 26.27 -14.32 4.50
N CYS A 404 26.70 -13.25 5.20
CA CYS A 404 27.92 -12.52 4.83
C CYS A 404 29.01 -12.60 5.90
N ALA A 405 28.93 -13.51 6.88
CA ALA A 405 29.89 -13.68 7.96
C ALA A 405 30.09 -12.42 8.82
N SER A 406 29.03 -11.65 9.04
CA SER A 406 29.02 -10.34 9.73
C SER A 406 29.85 -9.26 9.01
N ASP A 407 30.19 -9.45 7.75
CA ASP A 407 30.91 -8.48 6.92
C ASP A 407 29.90 -7.60 6.16
N MET A 408 29.74 -6.35 6.64
CA MET A 408 28.84 -5.38 6.01
C MET A 408 29.29 -4.99 4.59
N GLU A 409 30.58 -5.01 4.28
CA GLU A 409 31.07 -4.76 2.93
C GLU A 409 30.58 -5.83 1.97
N LYS A 410 30.64 -7.10 2.38
CA LYS A 410 30.11 -8.22 1.60
C LYS A 410 28.59 -8.12 1.46
N PHE A 411 27.88 -7.78 2.56
CA PHE A 411 26.43 -7.55 2.49
C PHE A 411 26.10 -6.45 1.47
N TYR A 412 26.80 -5.33 1.51
CA TYR A 412 26.54 -4.24 0.58
C TYR A 412 26.88 -4.59 -0.86
N ASP A 413 27.89 -5.45 -1.11
CA ASP A 413 28.17 -5.96 -2.45
C ASP A 413 27.01 -6.83 -2.98
N GLU A 414 26.41 -7.67 -2.12
CA GLU A 414 25.21 -8.45 -2.46
C GLU A 414 23.96 -7.56 -2.60
N TYR A 415 23.81 -6.54 -1.74
CA TYR A 415 22.70 -5.61 -1.82
C TYR A 415 22.72 -4.75 -3.09
N TYR A 416 23.93 -4.40 -3.57
CA TYR A 416 24.09 -3.79 -4.89
C TYR A 416 23.64 -4.74 -6.02
N ASP A 417 24.02 -6.02 -5.97
CA ASP A 417 23.58 -7.02 -6.96
C ASP A 417 22.04 -7.14 -6.94
N TYR A 418 21.44 -7.13 -5.76
CA TYR A 418 19.98 -7.06 -5.60
C TYR A 418 19.38 -5.81 -6.28
N ALA A 419 19.90 -4.64 -5.99
CA ALA A 419 19.39 -3.37 -6.55
C ALA A 419 19.55 -3.33 -8.09
N ALA A 420 20.68 -3.84 -8.61
CA ALA A 420 20.91 -3.93 -10.04
C ALA A 420 19.91 -4.89 -10.74
N ARG A 421 19.54 -6.00 -10.07
CA ARG A 421 18.54 -6.94 -10.58
C ARG A 421 17.12 -6.38 -10.54
N CYS A 422 16.81 -5.52 -9.57
CA CYS A 422 15.53 -4.85 -9.49
C CYS A 422 15.22 -4.03 -10.74
N VAL A 423 16.21 -3.48 -11.43
CA VAL A 423 16.01 -2.68 -12.66
C VAL A 423 15.19 -3.42 -13.72
N ASN A 424 15.35 -4.72 -13.81
CA ASN A 424 14.63 -5.59 -14.77
C ASN A 424 13.95 -6.77 -14.07
N TYR A 425 13.79 -6.71 -12.74
CA TYR A 425 13.27 -7.80 -11.92
C TYR A 425 13.85 -9.17 -12.29
N ASP A 426 15.20 -9.22 -12.43
CA ASP A 426 15.95 -10.43 -12.83
C ASP A 426 16.03 -11.42 -11.66
N PHE A 427 14.85 -11.90 -11.27
CA PHE A 427 14.63 -12.93 -10.26
C PHE A 427 13.91 -14.11 -10.91
N ASP A 428 14.55 -15.27 -10.93
CA ASP A 428 14.10 -16.47 -11.64
C ASP A 428 12.63 -16.84 -11.31
N ALA A 429 12.21 -16.61 -10.07
CA ALA A 429 10.87 -16.95 -9.61
C ALA A 429 9.77 -16.09 -10.25
N VAL A 430 10.05 -14.83 -10.60
CA VAL A 430 9.00 -13.86 -10.96
C VAL A 430 9.22 -13.13 -12.28
N HIS A 431 10.41 -13.19 -12.86
CA HIS A 431 10.73 -12.47 -14.11
C HIS A 431 9.72 -12.75 -15.24
N GLN A 432 9.21 -13.98 -15.31
CA GLN A 432 8.21 -14.39 -16.30
C GLN A 432 6.87 -13.63 -16.20
N TYR A 433 6.56 -13.05 -15.03
CA TYR A 433 5.32 -12.29 -14.80
C TYR A 433 5.47 -10.80 -15.06
N LEU A 434 6.67 -10.32 -15.41
CA LEU A 434 6.97 -8.88 -15.57
C LEU A 434 6.03 -8.18 -16.57
N GLY A 435 5.62 -8.87 -17.63
CA GLY A 435 4.71 -8.32 -18.64
C GLY A 435 3.28 -8.05 -18.17
N GLN A 436 2.90 -8.47 -16.97
CA GLN A 436 1.53 -8.31 -16.44
C GLN A 436 1.24 -6.88 -15.94
N ASN A 437 2.28 -6.07 -15.72
CA ASN A 437 2.16 -4.67 -15.36
C ASN A 437 3.19 -3.84 -16.14
N SER A 438 2.74 -3.10 -17.14
CA SER A 438 3.61 -2.27 -18.01
C SER A 438 4.35 -1.18 -17.23
N ASN A 439 3.78 -0.70 -16.12
CA ASN A 439 4.40 0.35 -15.30
C ASN A 439 5.54 -0.16 -14.41
N ALA A 440 5.66 -1.47 -14.21
CA ALA A 440 6.67 -2.04 -13.32
C ALA A 440 8.13 -1.78 -13.77
N THR A 441 8.35 -1.42 -15.03
CA THR A 441 9.68 -1.14 -15.60
C THR A 441 10.02 0.34 -15.71
N ASN A 442 9.15 1.24 -15.26
CA ASN A 442 9.36 2.68 -15.35
C ASN A 442 10.18 3.19 -14.15
N TYR A 443 11.46 2.83 -14.14
CA TYR A 443 12.41 3.43 -13.19
C TYR A 443 12.85 4.80 -13.72
N THR A 444 12.47 5.86 -13.01
CA THR A 444 12.95 7.21 -13.29
C THR A 444 13.39 7.87 -12.00
N THR A 445 14.69 7.87 -11.75
CA THR A 445 15.26 8.72 -10.71
C THR A 445 15.41 10.13 -11.25
N HIS A 446 14.79 11.10 -10.61
CA HIS A 446 14.88 12.49 -11.00
C HIS A 446 16.23 13.06 -10.60
N MET A 447 16.95 13.57 -11.60
CA MET A 447 18.27 14.14 -11.45
C MET A 447 18.28 15.58 -11.98
N LEU A 448 18.91 16.49 -11.25
CA LEU A 448 19.08 17.90 -11.68
C LEU A 448 20.54 18.23 -11.94
N PRO A 449 20.84 19.09 -12.92
CA PRO A 449 22.20 19.52 -13.20
C PRO A 449 22.80 20.28 -12.01
N LYS A 450 24.01 19.91 -11.62
CA LYS A 450 24.77 20.59 -10.55
C LYS A 450 26.27 20.41 -10.75
N ASP A 451 27.03 21.50 -10.74
CA ASP A 451 28.49 21.51 -10.78
C ASP A 451 29.10 20.71 -11.95
N GLY A 452 28.47 20.80 -13.13
CA GLY A 452 28.88 20.08 -14.33
C GLY A 452 28.63 18.57 -14.29
N GLY A 453 27.78 18.11 -13.40
CA GLY A 453 27.24 16.76 -13.29
C GLY A 453 25.75 16.82 -12.95
N PHE A 454 25.26 15.79 -12.33
CA PHE A 454 23.87 15.65 -11.90
C PHE A 454 23.79 15.25 -10.44
N GLN A 455 22.79 15.74 -9.75
CA GLN A 455 22.47 15.46 -8.36
C GLN A 455 21.03 14.93 -8.28
N PRO A 456 20.72 13.91 -7.44
CA PRO A 456 19.34 13.49 -7.22
C PRO A 456 18.55 14.67 -6.61
N THR A 457 17.27 14.75 -6.93
CA THR A 457 16.35 15.65 -6.23
C THR A 457 16.19 15.22 -4.79
N TYR A 458 15.65 16.07 -3.92
CA TYR A 458 15.42 15.73 -2.52
C TYR A 458 14.62 14.42 -2.37
N ASP A 459 13.50 14.33 -3.05
CA ASP A 459 12.57 13.19 -3.04
C ASP A 459 13.12 11.92 -3.69
N ASN A 460 14.31 11.99 -4.31
CA ASN A 460 15.03 10.83 -4.86
C ASN A 460 16.41 10.62 -4.20
N CYS A 461 16.76 11.41 -3.18
CA CYS A 461 18.03 11.25 -2.50
C CYS A 461 18.06 9.90 -1.75
N PRO A 462 19.05 9.03 -2.01
CA PRO A 462 19.02 7.70 -1.44
C PRO A 462 19.26 7.72 0.08
N GLY A 463 18.41 6.99 0.82
CA GLY A 463 18.64 6.60 2.20
C GLY A 463 19.66 5.47 2.31
N THR A 464 20.06 5.11 3.52
CA THR A 464 20.90 3.92 3.75
C THR A 464 20.21 2.69 3.17
N THR A 465 20.91 1.91 2.35
CA THR A 465 20.34 0.79 1.56
C THR A 465 19.30 1.20 0.51
N GLY A 466 18.93 2.45 0.42
CA GLY A 466 18.16 2.96 -0.72
C GLY A 466 19.00 3.02 -1.99
N PHE A 467 18.35 2.95 -3.14
CA PHE A 467 19.06 3.03 -4.41
C PHE A 467 18.34 3.89 -5.45
N ASN A 468 19.14 4.45 -6.35
CA ASN A 468 18.65 5.12 -7.56
C ASN A 468 18.92 4.26 -8.78
N ALA A 469 17.93 4.13 -9.65
CA ALA A 469 18.07 3.60 -11.00
C ALA A 469 17.90 4.75 -11.99
N ILE A 470 19.01 5.26 -12.50
CA ILE A 470 19.04 6.45 -13.38
C ILE A 470 19.03 5.96 -14.81
N GLU A 471 17.91 6.18 -15.53
CA GLU A 471 17.87 5.84 -16.96
C GLU A 471 18.72 6.84 -17.76
N LEU A 472 19.56 6.28 -18.65
CA LEU A 472 20.52 7.02 -19.43
C LEU A 472 20.22 6.93 -20.92
N ASN A 473 20.69 7.90 -21.67
CA ASN A 473 20.74 7.80 -23.12
C ASN A 473 21.59 6.58 -23.53
N THR A 474 21.06 5.75 -24.41
CA THR A 474 21.74 4.52 -24.88
C THR A 474 22.60 4.83 -26.09
N PRO A 475 23.93 4.90 -25.96
CA PRO A 475 24.80 5.16 -27.10
C PRO A 475 24.98 3.89 -27.96
N ALA A 476 25.63 4.06 -29.12
CA ALA A 476 25.90 2.95 -30.04
C ALA A 476 26.66 1.80 -29.35
N ALA A 477 26.32 0.57 -29.74
CA ALA A 477 27.00 -0.63 -29.26
C ALA A 477 28.52 -0.52 -29.40
N GLY A 478 29.24 -0.96 -28.37
CA GLY A 478 30.70 -0.86 -28.29
C GLY A 478 31.24 0.45 -27.71
N THR A 479 30.42 1.46 -27.54
CA THR A 479 30.81 2.69 -26.82
C THR A 479 31.11 2.36 -25.36
N VAL A 480 32.20 2.91 -24.83
CA VAL A 480 32.51 2.82 -23.39
C VAL A 480 31.87 4.03 -22.70
N VAL A 481 30.87 3.77 -21.87
CA VAL A 481 30.23 4.76 -21.00
C VAL A 481 30.90 4.78 -19.65
N LYS A 482 30.94 5.95 -19.01
CA LYS A 482 31.55 6.12 -17.69
C LYS A 482 30.69 7.01 -16.78
N ALA A 483 30.66 6.68 -15.51
CA ALA A 483 30.07 7.47 -14.43
C ALA A 483 31.12 7.74 -13.34
N ASP A 484 31.38 9.01 -13.05
CA ASP A 484 32.25 9.48 -11.96
C ASP A 484 31.39 10.08 -10.86
N LEU A 485 31.12 9.30 -9.81
CA LEU A 485 30.32 9.69 -8.67
C LEU A 485 31.18 10.22 -7.54
N LYS A 486 30.73 11.31 -6.92
CA LYS A 486 31.32 11.89 -5.71
C LYS A 486 30.26 12.17 -4.66
N ALA A 487 30.52 11.76 -3.43
CA ALA A 487 29.71 12.19 -2.30
C ALA A 487 29.69 13.71 -2.21
N VAL A 488 28.54 14.28 -1.88
CA VAL A 488 28.44 15.72 -1.62
C VAL A 488 29.18 16.05 -0.33
N THR A 489 30.00 17.12 -0.37
CA THR A 489 30.73 17.58 0.83
C THR A 489 29.76 18.28 1.79
N PRO A 490 29.84 18.05 3.11
CA PRO A 490 29.01 18.74 4.08
C PRO A 490 29.09 20.25 3.96
N GLY A 491 27.94 20.90 4.08
CA GLY A 491 27.82 22.34 3.96
C GLY A 491 27.83 22.87 2.52
N SER A 492 27.97 21.99 1.50
CA SER A 492 27.82 22.39 0.10
C SER A 492 26.37 22.75 -0.20
N ALA A 493 26.18 23.72 -1.08
CA ALA A 493 24.86 24.03 -1.61
C ALA A 493 24.35 22.86 -2.46
N LEU A 494 23.20 22.33 -2.10
CA LEU A 494 22.55 21.25 -2.81
C LEU A 494 21.56 21.80 -3.86
N VAL A 495 21.26 21.00 -4.86
CA VAL A 495 20.09 21.25 -5.71
C VAL A 495 18.87 21.05 -4.82
N SER A 496 18.13 22.11 -4.53
CA SER A 496 16.80 21.97 -3.97
C SER A 496 15.90 21.49 -5.12
N GLY A 497 15.57 20.23 -5.15
CA GLY A 497 14.34 19.80 -5.80
C GLY A 497 13.15 20.46 -5.11
N ASP A 498 12.00 20.52 -5.75
CA ASP A 498 10.78 20.80 -5.01
C ASP A 498 10.77 19.85 -3.81
N ALA A 499 10.93 20.42 -2.63
CA ALA A 499 10.68 19.75 -1.40
C ALA A 499 9.18 19.45 -1.41
N GLY A 500 8.82 18.43 -2.16
CA GLY A 500 7.47 18.01 -2.35
C GLY A 500 6.90 17.55 -1.01
N LYS A 501 5.61 17.52 -0.92
CA LYS A 501 4.93 16.82 0.16
C LYS A 501 5.38 15.36 0.11
N VAL A 502 6.06 14.91 1.13
CA VAL A 502 6.29 13.49 1.31
C VAL A 502 4.94 12.88 1.66
N VAL A 503 4.52 11.91 0.86
CA VAL A 503 3.25 11.23 1.04
C VAL A 503 3.50 9.76 1.39
N ASP A 504 2.65 9.18 2.25
CA ASP A 504 2.66 7.76 2.56
C ASP A 504 2.17 6.91 1.37
N GLY A 505 2.15 5.60 1.56
CA GLY A 505 1.65 4.66 0.55
C GLY A 505 0.19 4.90 0.16
N ASP A 506 -0.58 5.53 1.02
CA ASP A 506 -2.00 5.87 0.83
C ASP A 506 -2.19 7.28 0.26
N GLY A 507 -1.09 8.02 0.02
CA GLY A 507 -1.12 9.37 -0.55
C GLY A 507 -1.33 10.48 0.48
N HIS A 508 -1.29 10.20 1.78
CA HIS A 508 -1.39 11.20 2.83
C HIS A 508 -0.05 11.95 3.00
N ALA A 509 -0.11 13.27 3.15
CA ALA A 509 1.07 14.07 3.41
C ALA A 509 1.61 13.77 4.82
N ILE A 510 2.84 13.24 4.91
CA ILE A 510 3.51 12.98 6.18
C ILE A 510 4.33 14.18 6.63
N SER A 511 5.11 14.75 5.73
CA SER A 511 5.89 15.95 6.04
C SER A 511 6.10 16.86 4.83
N THR A 512 6.50 18.11 5.09
CA THR A 512 7.04 19.02 4.10
C THR A 512 8.49 19.26 4.43
N VAL A 513 9.41 18.67 3.67
CA VAL A 513 10.85 18.77 3.90
C VAL A 513 11.48 19.68 2.85
N THR A 514 12.35 20.57 3.24
CA THR A 514 12.94 21.59 2.38
C THR A 514 14.44 21.42 2.10
N THR A 515 15.08 20.46 2.78
CA THR A 515 16.52 20.20 2.67
C THR A 515 16.82 18.72 2.89
N TYR A 516 17.95 18.25 2.36
CA TYR A 516 18.41 16.90 2.65
C TYR A 516 18.70 16.70 4.14
N ASN A 517 18.25 15.59 4.70
CA ASN A 517 18.68 15.11 6.01
C ASN A 517 20.10 14.55 5.92
N GLN A 518 21.08 15.44 5.93
CA GLN A 518 22.47 15.01 5.95
C GLN A 518 22.88 14.58 7.34
N GLN A 519 23.07 13.29 7.52
CA GLN A 519 23.87 12.79 8.63
C GLN A 519 25.36 13.03 8.32
N SER A 520 26.24 12.79 9.29
CA SER A 520 27.69 12.97 9.10
C SER A 520 28.15 12.25 7.82
N ASN A 521 28.62 12.97 6.83
CA ASN A 521 29.07 12.35 5.58
C ASN A 521 30.51 11.82 5.66
N THR A 522 31.12 11.73 6.84
CA THR A 522 32.37 10.99 7.01
C THR A 522 32.20 9.52 6.68
N SER A 523 31.00 8.96 6.85
CA SER A 523 30.65 7.59 6.53
C SER A 523 30.03 7.41 5.14
N SER A 524 29.90 8.47 4.32
CA SER A 524 29.35 8.35 2.96
C SER A 524 30.15 7.36 2.12
N ALA A 525 29.46 6.36 1.57
CA ALA A 525 29.98 5.43 0.57
C ALA A 525 28.83 4.96 -0.32
N TYR A 526 29.19 4.55 -1.52
CA TYR A 526 28.25 4.12 -2.54
C TYR A 526 28.76 2.87 -3.24
N ARG A 527 27.83 2.13 -3.84
CA ARG A 527 28.09 1.14 -4.85
C ARG A 527 27.39 1.55 -6.12
N ILE A 528 28.12 1.59 -7.21
CA ILE A 528 27.58 2.04 -8.50
C ILE A 528 27.97 1.09 -9.63
N GLY A 529 27.14 0.99 -10.63
CA GLY A 529 27.45 0.26 -11.85
C GLY A 529 26.33 0.37 -12.88
N PHE A 530 26.69 0.09 -14.12
CA PHE A 530 25.76 0.13 -15.24
C PHE A 530 24.98 -1.17 -15.38
N VAL A 531 23.72 -1.04 -15.79
CA VAL A 531 22.86 -2.16 -16.21
C VAL A 531 22.33 -1.84 -17.60
N ALA A 532 22.64 -2.71 -18.55
CA ALA A 532 22.12 -2.64 -19.91
C ALA A 532 21.03 -3.70 -20.09
N VAL A 533 19.87 -3.31 -20.60
CA VAL A 533 18.76 -4.23 -20.89
C VAL A 533 18.62 -4.37 -22.40
N SER A 534 18.52 -5.61 -22.87
CA SER A 534 18.37 -5.95 -24.29
C SER A 534 17.34 -7.07 -24.43
N GLY A 535 16.23 -6.81 -25.10
CA GLY A 535 15.16 -7.80 -25.27
C GLY A 535 14.71 -8.44 -23.97
N GLY A 536 14.56 -7.63 -22.90
CA GLY A 536 14.16 -8.08 -21.58
C GLY A 536 15.24 -8.76 -20.74
N LYS A 537 16.50 -8.85 -21.21
CA LYS A 537 17.62 -9.46 -20.47
C LYS A 537 18.59 -8.39 -19.99
N ALA A 538 18.96 -8.44 -18.73
CA ALA A 538 19.94 -7.55 -18.13
C ALA A 538 21.37 -8.05 -18.37
N THR A 539 22.27 -7.09 -18.60
CA THR A 539 23.74 -7.28 -18.59
C THR A 539 24.31 -6.30 -17.59
N TYR A 540 25.10 -6.81 -16.66
CA TYR A 540 25.63 -6.03 -15.54
C TYR A 540 27.07 -5.61 -15.82
N GLY A 541 27.36 -4.31 -15.64
CA GLY A 541 28.70 -3.76 -15.63
C GLY A 541 29.44 -4.11 -14.34
N THR A 542 30.75 -3.87 -14.33
CA THR A 542 31.56 -4.02 -13.12
C THR A 542 31.16 -2.97 -12.09
N MET A 543 30.84 -3.42 -10.87
CA MET A 543 30.54 -2.55 -9.75
C MET A 543 31.79 -1.80 -9.30
N ALA A 544 31.65 -0.50 -9.06
CA ALA A 544 32.63 0.33 -8.36
C ALA A 544 32.08 0.77 -7.01
N LYS A 545 32.95 1.01 -6.03
CA LYS A 545 32.53 1.38 -4.67
C LYS A 545 33.43 2.42 -4.02
N GLY A 546 32.88 3.13 -3.05
CA GLY A 546 33.56 4.11 -2.23
C GLY A 546 32.85 5.46 -2.14
N LYS A 547 33.48 6.41 -1.46
CA LYS A 547 33.02 7.79 -1.35
C LYS A 547 33.11 8.52 -2.72
N ASN A 548 34.12 8.17 -3.50
CA ASN A 548 34.30 8.57 -4.88
C ASN A 548 34.42 7.27 -5.69
N ALA A 549 33.50 7.03 -6.58
CA ALA A 549 33.41 5.78 -7.31
C ALA A 549 33.32 6.03 -8.82
N VAL A 550 34.09 5.30 -9.60
CA VAL A 550 34.10 5.40 -11.06
C VAL A 550 33.70 4.04 -11.64
N ALA A 551 32.56 4.01 -12.32
CA ALA A 551 32.09 2.84 -13.05
C ALA A 551 32.23 3.04 -14.56
N GLU A 552 32.55 1.97 -15.27
CA GLU A 552 32.62 1.94 -16.73
C GLU A 552 31.92 0.70 -17.27
N MET A 553 31.32 0.83 -18.47
CA MET A 553 30.75 -0.29 -19.18
C MET A 553 30.89 -0.08 -20.67
N LYS A 554 31.27 -1.15 -21.38
CA LYS A 554 31.15 -1.20 -22.84
C LYS A 554 29.73 -1.61 -23.19
N VAL A 555 28.97 -0.71 -23.85
CA VAL A 555 27.58 -0.93 -24.20
C VAL A 555 27.43 -2.17 -25.07
N PRO A 556 26.64 -3.19 -24.63
CA PRO A 556 26.40 -4.39 -25.43
C PRO A 556 25.63 -4.10 -26.72
N ALA A 557 25.72 -5.02 -27.67
CA ALA A 557 24.90 -4.97 -28.89
C ALA A 557 23.43 -5.20 -28.54
N GLY A 558 22.50 -4.43 -29.15
CA GLY A 558 21.08 -4.56 -28.97
C GLY A 558 20.57 -4.01 -27.62
N THR A 559 21.33 -3.16 -26.95
CA THR A 559 20.89 -2.50 -25.73
C THR A 559 19.72 -1.56 -26.04
N ASP A 560 18.56 -1.84 -25.45
CA ASP A 560 17.34 -1.02 -25.56
C ASP A 560 17.31 0.08 -24.52
N LYS A 561 17.73 -0.25 -23.29
CA LYS A 561 17.78 0.67 -22.14
C LYS A 561 19.11 0.54 -21.41
N LEU A 562 19.63 1.65 -20.94
CA LEU A 562 20.84 1.73 -20.15
C LEU A 562 20.56 2.47 -18.84
N TYR A 563 21.01 1.92 -17.73
CA TYR A 563 20.85 2.50 -16.41
C TYR A 563 22.19 2.63 -15.68
N LEU A 564 22.32 3.65 -14.84
CA LEU A 564 23.27 3.64 -13.73
C LEU A 564 22.50 3.33 -12.44
N VAL A 565 22.90 2.30 -11.73
CA VAL A 565 22.40 1.97 -10.40
C VAL A 565 23.36 2.53 -9.36
N VAL A 566 22.83 3.28 -8.40
CA VAL A 566 23.57 3.88 -7.28
C VAL A 566 22.92 3.46 -5.97
N VAL A 567 23.63 2.71 -5.14
CA VAL A 567 23.18 2.28 -3.81
C VAL A 567 23.92 3.07 -2.74
N ALA A 568 23.23 3.67 -1.79
CA ALA A 568 23.86 4.28 -0.63
C ALA A 568 24.24 3.19 0.39
N THR A 569 25.54 3.07 0.64
CA THR A 569 26.14 2.02 1.47
C THR A 569 27.15 2.61 2.44
N PRO A 570 26.67 3.41 3.42
CA PRO A 570 27.57 4.09 4.37
C PRO A 570 28.44 3.10 5.13
N THR A 571 29.68 3.51 5.45
CA THR A 571 30.64 2.65 6.17
C THR A 571 30.24 2.39 7.62
N ASP A 572 29.32 3.19 8.16
CA ASP A 572 28.73 3.02 9.49
C ASP A 572 27.23 2.82 9.34
N TYR A 573 26.80 1.57 9.39
CA TYR A 573 25.38 1.22 9.27
C TYR A 573 24.62 1.62 10.53
N GLN A 574 23.61 2.45 10.35
CA GLN A 574 22.64 2.80 11.39
C GLN A 574 21.29 2.20 11.04
N ARG A 575 20.69 1.54 12.02
CA ARG A 575 19.33 1.03 11.89
C ARG A 575 18.33 2.19 11.85
N GLN A 576 17.42 2.17 10.87
CA GLN A 576 16.32 3.13 10.81
C GLN A 576 15.17 2.70 11.72
N GLY A 577 14.55 3.66 12.40
CA GLY A 577 13.28 3.48 13.10
C GLY A 577 12.13 3.28 12.14
N TRP A 578 11.04 2.76 12.64
CA TRP A 578 9.75 2.72 11.94
C TRP A 578 8.78 3.64 12.68
N ASP A 579 8.77 4.92 12.33
CA ASP A 579 8.18 5.96 13.16
C ASP A 579 7.45 7.10 12.44
N ASP A 580 7.29 7.03 11.12
CA ASP A 580 6.72 8.09 10.27
C ASP A 580 7.40 9.48 10.45
N ASP A 581 8.68 9.51 10.86
CA ASP A 581 9.45 10.74 11.03
C ASP A 581 10.56 10.85 9.98
N GLU A 582 10.22 11.41 8.84
CA GLU A 582 11.17 11.65 7.73
C GLU A 582 12.36 12.55 8.13
N THR A 583 12.27 13.31 9.25
CA THR A 583 13.30 14.26 9.65
C THR A 583 14.53 13.56 10.26
N ASN A 584 14.38 12.34 10.74
CA ASN A 584 15.46 11.54 11.29
C ASN A 584 16.08 10.56 10.30
N ASP A 585 15.50 10.42 9.11
CA ASP A 585 15.97 9.52 8.06
C ASP A 585 17.28 9.97 7.45
N GLN A 586 18.24 9.04 7.36
CA GLN A 586 19.53 9.33 6.74
C GLN A 586 19.40 9.44 5.23
N GLN A 587 19.93 10.51 4.66
CA GLN A 587 20.03 10.72 3.21
C GLN A 587 21.49 10.93 2.79
N TRP A 588 21.85 10.34 1.66
CA TRP A 588 23.23 10.32 1.15
C TRP A 588 23.30 10.96 -0.24
N PRO A 589 23.31 12.31 -0.33
CA PRO A 589 23.39 13.01 -1.61
C PRO A 589 24.74 12.84 -2.27
N TYR A 590 24.71 12.74 -3.59
CA TYR A 590 25.90 12.61 -4.43
C TYR A 590 25.79 13.49 -5.68
N ASN A 591 26.94 13.71 -6.34
CA ASN A 591 27.02 14.26 -7.69
C ASN A 591 27.65 13.21 -8.59
N VAL A 592 27.11 13.03 -9.79
CA VAL A 592 27.63 12.09 -10.79
C VAL A 592 27.83 12.80 -12.13
N LYS A 593 29.00 12.57 -12.75
CA LYS A 593 29.31 13.02 -14.10
C LYS A 593 29.36 11.85 -15.04
N PHE A 594 28.86 12.06 -16.26
CA PHE A 594 28.84 11.02 -17.28
C PHE A 594 29.80 11.37 -18.42
N GLU A 595 30.41 10.34 -19.03
CA GLU A 595 31.14 10.42 -20.28
C GLU A 595 30.51 9.44 -21.28
N ASN A 596 30.33 9.88 -22.52
CA ASN A 596 29.71 9.15 -23.64
C ASN A 596 28.26 8.69 -23.41
N THR A 597 27.59 9.22 -22.42
CA THR A 597 26.15 9.08 -22.13
C THR A 597 25.71 10.26 -21.26
N GLY A 598 24.44 10.34 -20.93
CA GLY A 598 23.86 11.34 -20.04
C GLY A 598 22.49 10.90 -19.52
N VAL A 599 21.94 11.62 -18.57
CA VAL A 599 20.62 11.32 -18.02
C VAL A 599 19.58 11.40 -19.13
N LYS A 600 18.79 10.34 -19.30
CA LYS A 600 17.73 10.31 -20.30
C LYS A 600 16.69 11.38 -20.01
N GLY A 601 16.28 12.06 -21.08
CA GLY A 601 15.33 13.16 -20.95
C GLY A 601 15.93 14.47 -20.43
N PHE A 602 17.24 14.52 -20.12
CA PHE A 602 17.92 15.79 -19.90
C PHE A 602 18.04 16.55 -21.22
N VAL A 603 17.66 17.82 -21.21
CA VAL A 603 17.65 18.70 -22.39
C VAL A 603 18.55 19.88 -22.13
N GLU A 604 19.40 20.24 -23.10
CA GLU A 604 20.14 21.48 -23.05
C GLU A 604 19.16 22.65 -23.26
N ILE A 605 18.88 23.37 -22.18
CA ILE A 605 17.92 24.46 -22.17
C ILE A 605 18.58 25.73 -22.75
N PRO A 606 18.05 26.33 -23.84
CA PRO A 606 18.56 27.57 -24.37
C PRO A 606 18.34 28.73 -23.40
N ALA A 607 19.26 29.69 -23.38
CA ALA A 607 19.11 30.89 -22.60
C ALA A 607 17.94 31.77 -23.12
N GLY A 608 17.33 32.56 -22.24
CA GLY A 608 16.27 33.50 -22.59
C GLY A 608 14.95 33.19 -21.88
N SER A 609 13.92 33.93 -22.23
CA SER A 609 12.58 33.78 -21.70
C SER A 609 11.87 32.59 -22.36
N PRO A 610 10.86 32.00 -21.71
CA PRO A 610 9.97 31.03 -22.35
C PRO A 610 9.33 31.59 -23.63
N GLU A 611 8.95 30.69 -24.53
CA GLU A 611 8.33 31.03 -25.82
C GLU A 611 7.27 29.97 -26.20
N ASP A 612 6.41 30.33 -27.14
CA ASP A 612 5.41 29.39 -27.68
C ASP A 612 6.09 28.42 -28.65
N VAL A 613 5.57 27.18 -28.71
CA VAL A 613 5.99 26.16 -29.68
C VAL A 613 4.79 25.44 -30.26
N ALA A 614 4.86 25.13 -31.55
CA ALA A 614 3.88 24.31 -32.25
C ALA A 614 4.54 23.00 -32.66
N LEU A 615 3.93 21.90 -32.28
CA LEU A 615 4.41 20.54 -32.52
C LEU A 615 3.37 19.78 -33.37
N THR A 616 3.81 18.80 -34.13
CA THR A 616 2.92 17.90 -34.87
C THR A 616 3.32 16.47 -34.59
N PHE A 617 2.35 15.63 -34.36
CA PHE A 617 2.55 14.20 -34.15
C PHE A 617 1.48 13.39 -34.90
N ASP A 618 1.91 12.38 -35.65
CA ASP A 618 1.05 11.54 -36.48
C ASP A 618 1.00 10.12 -35.90
N LEU A 619 -0.18 9.68 -35.48
CA LEU A 619 -0.47 8.29 -35.12
C LEU A 619 -1.02 7.55 -36.34
N ASN A 620 -0.27 6.59 -36.84
CA ASN A 620 -0.59 5.85 -38.04
C ASN A 620 -1.07 4.42 -37.75
N GLY A 621 -1.91 3.87 -38.65
CA GLY A 621 -2.32 2.47 -38.62
C GLY A 621 -3.32 2.14 -37.51
N LEU A 622 -4.14 3.11 -37.13
CA LEU A 622 -5.21 2.89 -36.17
C LEU A 622 -6.36 2.12 -36.81
N ASP A 623 -6.98 1.24 -36.02
CA ASP A 623 -8.12 0.44 -36.47
C ASP A 623 -9.44 1.15 -36.14
N ALA A 624 -10.15 1.62 -37.15
CA ALA A 624 -11.47 2.27 -36.99
C ALA A 624 -12.56 1.30 -36.49
N ALA A 625 -12.36 -0.02 -36.60
CA ALA A 625 -13.28 -1.04 -36.11
C ALA A 625 -12.98 -1.47 -34.67
N TYR A 626 -11.97 -0.89 -34.02
CA TYR A 626 -11.63 -1.19 -32.62
C TYR A 626 -12.80 -0.86 -31.69
N GLU A 627 -13.22 -1.85 -30.91
CA GLU A 627 -14.37 -1.75 -30.00
C GLU A 627 -14.03 -1.16 -28.62
N GLY A 628 -12.74 -1.02 -28.29
CA GLY A 628 -12.28 -0.33 -27.09
C GLY A 628 -12.17 1.19 -27.27
N TYR A 629 -11.89 1.90 -26.21
CA TYR A 629 -11.79 3.37 -26.23
C TYR A 629 -10.37 3.86 -26.47
N GLN A 630 -9.40 3.43 -25.66
CA GLN A 630 -8.00 3.85 -25.76
C GLN A 630 -7.29 3.10 -26.90
N VAL A 631 -6.79 3.83 -27.89
CA VAL A 631 -6.15 3.22 -29.08
C VAL A 631 -4.63 3.36 -29.05
N ALA A 632 -4.11 4.30 -28.31
CA ALA A 632 -2.66 4.50 -28.18
C ALA A 632 -2.31 5.22 -26.88
N GLU A 633 -1.06 5.07 -26.52
CA GLU A 633 -0.41 5.80 -25.45
C GLU A 633 0.90 6.39 -26.00
N ILE A 634 0.95 7.74 -26.11
CA ILE A 634 2.08 8.44 -26.73
C ILE A 634 3.14 8.65 -25.65
N ASP A 635 4.33 8.12 -25.86
CA ASP A 635 5.49 8.45 -25.03
C ASP A 635 6.07 9.82 -25.42
N LEU A 636 5.65 10.87 -24.73
CA LEU A 636 6.10 12.25 -24.99
C LEU A 636 7.63 12.40 -24.90
N LEU A 637 8.30 11.57 -24.10
CA LEU A 637 9.75 11.57 -23.96
C LEU A 637 10.43 10.81 -25.10
N GLY A 638 9.97 9.60 -25.38
CA GLY A 638 10.49 8.76 -26.45
C GLY A 638 10.32 9.38 -27.83
N GLU A 639 9.20 10.09 -28.06
CA GLU A 639 8.90 10.79 -29.31
C GLU A 639 9.52 12.19 -29.40
N GLY A 640 10.25 12.63 -28.37
CA GLY A 640 10.95 13.93 -28.34
C GLY A 640 10.02 15.15 -28.26
N LEU A 641 8.74 14.97 -27.99
CA LEU A 641 7.76 16.04 -27.85
C LEU A 641 8.02 16.89 -26.59
N ILE A 642 8.25 16.22 -25.47
CA ILE A 642 8.56 16.90 -24.20
C ILE A 642 9.90 17.64 -24.26
N GLU A 643 10.88 17.17 -25.04
CA GLU A 643 12.16 17.85 -25.26
C GLU A 643 11.96 19.23 -25.91
N GLN A 644 11.10 19.31 -26.92
CA GLN A 644 10.79 20.56 -27.59
C GLN A 644 10.01 21.53 -26.67
N MET A 645 9.08 21.00 -25.87
CA MET A 645 8.38 21.78 -24.83
C MET A 645 9.36 22.29 -23.78
N ALA A 646 10.29 21.45 -23.34
CA ALA A 646 11.33 21.79 -22.35
C ALA A 646 12.19 22.99 -22.83
N LYS A 647 12.65 22.94 -24.08
CA LYS A 647 13.38 24.05 -24.71
C LYS A 647 12.53 25.32 -24.78
N ALA A 648 11.25 25.19 -25.15
CA ALA A 648 10.34 26.33 -25.27
C ALA A 648 10.02 26.96 -23.90
N PHE A 649 9.69 26.16 -22.90
CA PHE A 649 9.32 26.65 -21.56
C PHE A 649 10.52 27.01 -20.68
N ARG A 650 11.74 26.69 -21.10
CA ARG A 650 12.97 26.84 -20.32
C ARG A 650 12.93 26.00 -19.02
N LEU A 651 12.32 24.83 -19.07
CA LEU A 651 12.20 23.85 -18.00
C LEU A 651 12.80 22.52 -18.45
N GLN A 652 13.37 21.76 -17.53
CA GLN A 652 13.69 20.36 -17.84
C GLN A 652 12.38 19.53 -17.98
N PRO A 653 12.37 18.43 -18.74
CA PRO A 653 11.20 17.54 -18.81
C PRO A 653 10.65 17.15 -17.43
N ALA A 654 11.50 16.82 -16.47
CA ALA A 654 11.10 16.50 -15.11
C ALA A 654 10.47 17.70 -14.37
N GLU A 655 10.96 18.92 -14.63
CA GLU A 655 10.37 20.14 -14.07
C GLU A 655 8.99 20.42 -14.67
N ILE A 656 8.76 20.10 -15.94
CA ILE A 656 7.43 20.19 -16.56
C ILE A 656 6.46 19.25 -15.84
N LEU A 657 6.84 17.98 -15.60
CA LEU A 657 5.99 17.03 -14.86
C LEU A 657 5.74 17.50 -13.42
N GLY A 658 6.76 17.94 -12.71
CA GLY A 658 6.62 18.47 -11.34
C GLY A 658 5.75 19.73 -11.26
N ALA A 659 5.70 20.51 -12.34
CA ALA A 659 4.89 21.73 -12.44
C ALA A 659 3.45 21.47 -12.93
N MET A 660 3.07 20.23 -13.28
CA MET A 660 1.75 19.95 -13.84
C MET A 660 0.63 20.39 -12.89
N ALA A 661 -0.27 21.23 -13.40
CA ALA A 661 -1.50 21.59 -12.71
C ALA A 661 -2.43 20.38 -12.67
N GLN A 662 -2.89 20.03 -11.49
CA GLN A 662 -3.76 18.89 -11.29
C GLN A 662 -5.23 19.24 -11.59
N ARG A 663 -5.98 18.24 -11.98
CA ARG A 663 -7.42 18.37 -12.14
C ARG A 663 -8.09 18.68 -10.81
N ALA A 664 -8.99 19.66 -10.83
CA ALA A 664 -9.89 19.96 -9.73
C ALA A 664 -11.32 19.91 -10.28
N ASP A 665 -12.13 18.99 -9.77
CA ASP A 665 -13.48 18.68 -10.26
C ASP A 665 -13.50 18.34 -11.77
N ASP A 666 -14.07 19.21 -12.59
CA ASP A 666 -14.28 19.04 -14.04
C ASP A 666 -13.32 19.88 -14.90
N LYS A 667 -12.26 20.45 -14.31
CA LYS A 667 -11.31 21.32 -15.03
C LYS A 667 -9.91 21.33 -14.44
N VAL A 668 -8.97 21.81 -15.24
CA VAL A 668 -7.64 22.27 -14.80
C VAL A 668 -7.63 23.80 -14.76
N VAL A 669 -7.01 24.37 -13.74
CA VAL A 669 -6.88 25.84 -13.62
C VAL A 669 -5.43 26.23 -13.89
N PRO A 670 -5.15 27.11 -14.88
CA PRO A 670 -3.81 27.68 -15.05
C PRO A 670 -3.41 28.51 -13.82
N GLU A 671 -2.21 28.26 -13.32
CA GLU A 671 -1.66 28.93 -12.14
C GLU A 671 -0.21 29.34 -12.39
N GLU A 672 0.26 30.38 -11.67
CA GLU A 672 1.64 30.85 -11.74
C GLU A 672 2.64 29.73 -11.39
N GLY A 673 3.65 29.54 -12.22
CA GLY A 673 4.65 28.49 -12.05
C GLY A 673 4.18 27.08 -12.41
N LYS A 674 2.93 26.92 -12.89
CA LYS A 674 2.36 25.62 -13.27
C LYS A 674 2.20 25.45 -14.77
N VAL A 675 2.13 24.20 -15.19
CA VAL A 675 1.82 23.79 -16.56
C VAL A 675 0.43 23.15 -16.58
N ALA A 676 -0.53 23.86 -17.15
CA ALA A 676 -1.89 23.35 -17.34
C ALA A 676 -2.01 22.64 -18.71
N VAL A 677 -2.84 21.62 -18.81
CA VAL A 677 -3.17 20.99 -20.11
C VAL A 677 -4.61 21.28 -20.46
N GLY A 678 -4.81 21.83 -21.65
CA GLY A 678 -6.12 22.12 -22.23
C GLY A 678 -6.18 21.69 -23.70
N LEU A 679 -7.32 21.94 -24.31
CA LEU A 679 -7.60 21.70 -25.72
C LEU A 679 -7.68 23.04 -26.47
N THR A 680 -6.79 23.29 -27.44
CA THR A 680 -6.98 24.40 -28.37
C THR A 680 -8.10 24.03 -29.35
N GLN A 681 -9.18 24.79 -29.31
CA GLN A 681 -10.38 24.64 -30.11
C GLN A 681 -10.24 25.33 -31.48
N PRO A 682 -11.09 25.02 -32.49
CA PRO A 682 -11.02 25.62 -33.82
C PRO A 682 -11.15 27.15 -33.86
N ASP A 683 -11.82 27.74 -32.89
CA ASP A 683 -11.94 29.20 -32.73
C ASP A 683 -10.69 29.87 -32.11
N GLY A 684 -9.67 29.06 -31.75
CA GLY A 684 -8.42 29.52 -31.16
C GLY A 684 -8.48 29.66 -29.62
N THR A 685 -9.63 29.41 -28.99
CA THR A 685 -9.73 29.40 -27.52
C THR A 685 -9.16 28.10 -26.93
N ILE A 686 -8.73 28.13 -25.67
CA ILE A 686 -8.29 26.94 -24.97
C ILE A 686 -9.36 26.55 -23.96
N SER A 687 -9.87 25.33 -24.07
CA SER A 687 -10.73 24.72 -23.07
C SER A 687 -9.89 23.91 -22.09
N TYR A 688 -10.06 24.17 -20.79
CA TYR A 688 -9.44 23.40 -19.73
C TYR A 688 -10.43 22.42 -19.07
N ALA A 689 -11.56 22.16 -19.71
CA ALA A 689 -12.54 21.20 -19.22
C ALA A 689 -11.98 19.77 -19.20
N CYS A 690 -12.34 19.01 -18.17
CA CYS A 690 -11.98 17.60 -17.97
C CYS A 690 -13.26 16.76 -17.95
N SER A 691 -13.72 16.33 -19.10
CA SER A 691 -14.88 15.46 -19.26
C SER A 691 -14.55 13.96 -19.31
N THR A 692 -13.27 13.61 -19.11
CA THR A 692 -12.78 12.24 -18.90
C THR A 692 -12.46 11.98 -17.44
N ASN A 693 -11.93 10.80 -17.11
CA ASN A 693 -11.56 10.44 -15.74
C ASN A 693 -10.23 11.10 -15.26
N ALA A 694 -9.46 11.70 -16.20
CA ALA A 694 -8.20 12.39 -15.91
C ALA A 694 -8.21 13.81 -16.49
N ILE A 695 -7.04 14.40 -16.74
CA ILE A 695 -6.91 15.69 -17.43
C ILE A 695 -7.25 15.49 -18.92
N GLY A 696 -8.29 16.17 -19.39
CA GLY A 696 -8.69 16.17 -20.80
C GLY A 696 -10.20 16.12 -21.00
N PRO A 697 -10.68 16.68 -22.13
CA PRO A 697 -12.09 16.59 -22.51
C PRO A 697 -12.34 15.43 -23.47
N TRP A 698 -13.60 15.08 -23.63
CA TRP A 698 -14.10 14.55 -24.88
C TRP A 698 -14.11 15.67 -25.92
N ILE A 699 -13.94 15.31 -27.17
CA ILE A 699 -13.86 16.24 -28.31
C ILE A 699 -14.90 15.82 -29.34
N ASN A 700 -15.79 16.70 -29.73
CA ASN A 700 -16.80 16.41 -30.71
C ASN A 700 -16.28 16.48 -32.17
N ALA A 701 -17.14 16.18 -33.14
CA ALA A 701 -16.78 16.18 -34.56
C ALA A 701 -16.32 17.57 -35.08
N GLU A 702 -16.73 18.64 -34.42
CA GLU A 702 -16.34 20.02 -34.71
C GLU A 702 -15.00 20.42 -34.07
N GLY A 703 -14.39 19.53 -33.27
CA GLY A 703 -13.12 19.80 -32.56
C GLY A 703 -13.26 20.60 -31.26
N MET A 704 -14.48 20.73 -30.74
CA MET A 704 -14.77 21.44 -29.50
C MET A 704 -14.77 20.48 -28.32
N ALA A 705 -14.41 20.99 -27.13
CA ALA A 705 -14.55 20.24 -25.89
C ALA A 705 -16.04 19.89 -25.65
N ALA A 706 -16.30 18.64 -25.34
CA ALA A 706 -17.64 18.07 -25.23
C ALA A 706 -17.73 17.08 -24.04
N THR A 707 -18.93 16.60 -23.79
CA THR A 707 -19.19 15.48 -22.89
C THR A 707 -19.08 14.14 -23.64
N TRP A 708 -19.08 13.02 -22.91
CA TRP A 708 -19.07 11.68 -23.52
C TRP A 708 -20.20 11.47 -24.52
N GLY A 709 -21.39 12.07 -24.28
CA GLY A 709 -22.56 11.93 -25.16
C GLY A 709 -22.29 12.39 -26.60
N GLU A 710 -21.61 13.52 -26.74
CA GLU A 710 -21.29 14.19 -28.02
C GLU A 710 -19.86 13.91 -28.49
N GLY A 711 -19.06 13.25 -27.66
CA GLY A 711 -17.63 13.02 -27.89
C GLY A 711 -17.36 12.02 -29.02
N GLN A 712 -16.35 12.32 -29.83
CA GLN A 712 -15.79 11.45 -30.86
C GLN A 712 -14.38 11.00 -30.49
N LEU A 713 -13.51 11.95 -30.14
CA LEU A 713 -12.13 11.72 -29.71
C LEU A 713 -11.95 12.11 -28.24
N TYR A 714 -10.85 11.68 -27.63
CA TYR A 714 -10.47 12.14 -26.30
C TYR A 714 -8.98 11.95 -26.02
N TYR A 715 -8.49 12.58 -24.96
CA TYR A 715 -7.28 12.20 -24.28
C TYR A 715 -7.52 12.15 -22.77
N GLU A 716 -6.73 11.32 -22.07
CA GLU A 716 -6.80 11.09 -20.62
C GLU A 716 -5.41 11.17 -20.01
N TYR A 717 -4.94 12.38 -19.68
CA TYR A 717 -3.59 12.57 -19.20
C TYR A 717 -3.54 12.60 -17.67
N SER A 718 -2.65 11.80 -17.06
CA SER A 718 -2.48 11.77 -15.61
C SER A 718 -1.75 13.00 -15.05
N GLY A 719 -0.91 13.64 -15.85
CA GLY A 719 -0.01 14.71 -15.42
C GLY A 719 1.15 14.25 -14.53
N THR A 720 1.33 12.93 -14.37
CA THR A 720 2.35 12.35 -13.47
C THR A 720 3.42 11.52 -14.21
N SER A 721 3.25 11.29 -15.50
CA SER A 721 4.16 10.52 -16.34
C SER A 721 4.30 11.16 -17.73
N TYR A 722 5.24 10.67 -18.55
CA TYR A 722 5.36 11.08 -19.94
C TYR A 722 4.42 10.37 -20.90
N LEU A 723 3.59 9.46 -20.39
CA LEU A 723 2.63 8.71 -21.20
C LEU A 723 1.33 9.52 -21.36
N PHE A 724 0.91 9.68 -22.60
CA PHE A 724 -0.24 10.49 -22.99
C PHE A 724 -1.28 9.62 -23.72
N PRO A 725 -2.26 9.05 -23.00
CA PRO A 725 -3.29 8.22 -23.57
C PRO A 725 -4.24 8.99 -24.47
N VAL A 726 -4.55 8.41 -25.62
CA VAL A 726 -5.50 8.96 -26.59
C VAL A 726 -6.45 7.89 -27.09
N GLY A 727 -7.64 8.30 -27.50
CA GLY A 727 -8.62 7.37 -27.99
C GLY A 727 -9.82 8.01 -28.66
N PHE A 728 -10.78 7.16 -28.99
CA PHE A 728 -12.03 7.57 -29.65
C PHE A 728 -13.21 6.75 -29.12
N LYS A 729 -14.41 7.26 -29.39
CA LYS A 729 -15.64 6.53 -29.11
C LYS A 729 -15.91 5.51 -30.22
N PRO A 730 -16.06 4.21 -29.91
CA PRO A 730 -16.32 3.19 -30.93
C PRO A 730 -17.48 3.55 -31.86
N GLY A 731 -17.28 3.32 -33.14
CA GLY A 731 -18.30 3.60 -34.20
C GLY A 731 -18.43 5.07 -34.61
N THR A 732 -17.53 5.98 -34.12
CA THR A 732 -17.58 7.41 -34.50
C THR A 732 -16.50 7.85 -35.47
N VAL A 733 -15.57 6.96 -35.83
CA VAL A 733 -14.50 7.20 -36.79
C VAL A 733 -14.61 6.27 -38.00
N GLU A 734 -14.03 6.66 -39.12
CA GLU A 734 -14.10 5.95 -40.38
C GLU A 734 -12.70 5.57 -40.89
N ALA A 735 -12.57 4.36 -41.42
CA ALA A 735 -11.31 3.88 -42.01
C ALA A 735 -10.89 4.77 -43.21
N GLY A 736 -9.59 5.02 -43.31
CA GLY A 736 -8.98 5.88 -44.32
C GLY A 736 -9.13 7.38 -44.07
N LYS A 737 -9.68 7.79 -42.93
CA LYS A 737 -9.76 9.21 -42.53
C LYS A 737 -8.73 9.58 -41.49
N THR A 738 -8.42 10.87 -41.45
CA THR A 738 -7.58 11.49 -40.43
C THR A 738 -8.44 12.38 -39.56
N TYR A 739 -8.27 12.23 -38.25
CA TYR A 739 -8.92 13.07 -37.25
C TYR A 739 -7.84 13.84 -36.48
N THR A 740 -8.07 15.10 -36.19
CA THR A 740 -7.08 15.98 -35.57
C THR A 740 -7.60 16.53 -34.25
N MET A 741 -6.79 16.51 -33.23
CA MET A 741 -7.02 17.24 -31.98
C MET A 741 -5.76 18.03 -31.60
N LYS A 742 -5.93 19.07 -30.75
CA LYS A 742 -4.83 19.97 -30.37
C LYS A 742 -4.70 20.08 -28.85
N PRO A 743 -4.26 19.01 -28.16
CA PRO A 743 -3.86 19.15 -26.75
C PRO A 743 -2.77 20.20 -26.63
N THR A 744 -2.90 21.07 -25.62
CA THR A 744 -2.06 22.27 -25.47
C THR A 744 -1.58 22.35 -24.04
N PHE A 745 -0.27 22.32 -23.87
CA PHE A 745 0.39 22.58 -22.60
C PHE A 745 0.60 24.07 -22.44
N VAL A 746 0.19 24.64 -21.31
CA VAL A 746 0.25 26.09 -21.05
C VAL A 746 1.03 26.33 -19.78
N TYR A 747 2.23 26.90 -19.92
CA TYR A 747 3.07 27.29 -18.80
C TYR A 747 2.83 28.77 -18.45
N THR A 748 2.45 29.04 -17.20
CA THR A 748 2.24 30.42 -16.72
C THR A 748 3.45 30.87 -15.93
N LYS A 749 4.08 31.95 -16.37
CA LYS A 749 5.23 32.56 -15.71
C LYS A 749 5.20 34.09 -15.78
N ASP A 750 5.39 34.73 -14.63
CA ASP A 750 5.37 36.20 -14.50
C ASP A 750 4.07 36.82 -15.08
N GLY A 751 2.93 36.15 -14.85
CA GLY A 751 1.61 36.54 -15.32
C GLY A 751 1.41 36.39 -16.84
N LYS A 752 2.31 35.73 -17.55
CA LYS A 752 2.19 35.43 -18.98
C LYS A 752 2.11 33.96 -19.25
N GLU A 753 1.22 33.58 -20.18
CA GLU A 753 1.07 32.22 -20.66
C GLU A 753 1.97 31.96 -21.87
N TYR A 754 2.63 30.77 -21.85
CA TYR A 754 3.44 30.24 -22.95
C TYR A 754 2.85 28.89 -23.35
N LYS A 755 2.70 28.60 -24.64
CA LYS A 755 1.89 27.50 -25.17
C LYS A 755 2.74 26.56 -25.99
N ALA A 756 2.62 25.27 -25.69
CA ALA A 756 3.06 24.19 -26.56
C ALA A 756 1.83 23.49 -27.11
N VAL A 757 1.51 23.77 -28.36
CA VAL A 757 0.34 23.21 -29.06
C VAL A 757 0.77 21.99 -29.84
N ILE A 758 0.25 20.80 -29.50
CA ILE A 758 0.49 19.57 -30.24
C ILE A 758 -0.65 19.35 -31.23
N THR A 759 -0.39 19.49 -32.53
CA THR A 759 -1.32 19.03 -33.54
C THR A 759 -1.19 17.52 -33.66
N LEU A 760 -2.12 16.80 -33.11
CA LEU A 760 -2.14 15.33 -33.07
C LEU A 760 -3.10 14.81 -34.13
N ASN A 761 -2.57 14.11 -35.13
CA ASN A 761 -3.33 13.52 -36.20
C ASN A 761 -3.47 11.99 -35.98
N LEU A 762 -4.69 11.51 -35.94
CA LEU A 762 -5.04 10.09 -35.82
C LEU A 762 -5.42 9.58 -37.21
N HIS A 763 -4.60 8.70 -37.78
CA HIS A 763 -4.81 8.11 -39.12
C HIS A 763 -5.40 6.69 -38.99
N PHE A 764 -6.67 6.56 -39.37
CA PHE A 764 -7.41 5.31 -39.32
C PHE A 764 -7.40 4.56 -40.67
#